data_e13d93114a672a95d56ae5a61912b38d
#
_entry.id   e13d93114a672a95d56ae5a61912b38d
#
_cell.length_a   1.000
_cell.length_b   1.000
_cell.length_c   1.000
_cell.angle_alpha   90.00
_cell.angle_beta   90.00
_cell.angle_gamma   90.00
#
_symmetry.space_group_name_H-M   'P 1'
#
loop_
_entity.id
_entity.type
_entity.pdbx_description
1 polymer ?
#
loop_
_entity_poly.entity_id
_entity_poly.type
_entity_poly.pdbx_seq_one_letter_code
_entity_poly.pdbx_strand_id
1 'polypeptide(L)'
;MLNMKSRMKGVFWSGVLPLFLWTFVNGQPSCPIKAINTELQTPNEIPTKLTFSSDFMSPIVHSFLDTVQPKPFPKDLLLRMIKDMNFNTDLVKEVLLYEIGFLVCVAIGILYIVLMPLIGLIFACCRCCGNCGGRMQQKQTKNIHCKRRSFYLVTFLITVLILAGNICMFLSSTNTSETVNRTPTELTDILENVKGYLTNIPKQIQNVTNEAGSTVDKVKNNLVETGPLLGRSIQNGLKGPLDPAFNSITEIARVINSTSEGLLHLNKTLELLKPKVDVVQANLSAVRQRINNTLHSSECVNCTSLQPELDKLSLDGSLEFPDQNDLRSAVDKAINADVFGQANKGRDFFDSIPEKVKNETKLSVQLALVELDRIKTQISGVTKNLPLDVLKNILTPLTEAQKSIKDVSPYLEKSSQISRAVGLILSCLILLVVICNFLGLLLGVTGLNPKDNPTERSGTSNCGGIFFMVGVGFSFLVSWIFMLVVLILFIVGGNSYTMVCKPWQNKELIQLIDTPGVIPNFNLSSTLNLNTNLKIVNVYSDCQENKALWTTFHLNEIFDLNSELDVSKYTRDIYQTFEDAQINIANITILTPEVKSQLNNFSSSASSMNFSNIIQQIKDVSGTNLSSAAESLDILAGKQSSQNIKGQLQGQAKDLRDIQTEITSNIMPLLLELNTTIRNLSTVASQITVAVNNVLKKVGYAQDVLNYNISQIVKTESKAFIDCQLEIFQAFVHWANQTITERVGCCGPAAAAIDRSEKLLCKHLVESLNAFWLSLGWCMMFLIPSIIFSVKLAKYYRRMKYSDVYENNNFMMNPFPKVHLKPELLEKPPPPYANS
;
A
#
# COMPACT_ATOMS: atom_id res chain seq x y z
N MET A 1 -14.30 30.42 13.40
CA MET A 1 -15.75 30.47 13.11
C MET A 1 -16.05 29.30 12.18
N LEU A 2 -16.60 28.27 12.71
CA LEU A 2 -18.02 27.84 12.62
C LEU A 2 -18.40 27.47 11.20
N ASN A 3 -18.90 26.35 10.82
CA ASN A 3 -19.66 25.26 11.42
C ASN A 3 -20.01 24.31 10.26
N MET A 4 -19.92 23.06 10.42
CA MET A 4 -20.97 22.12 10.87
C MET A 4 -21.93 21.63 9.78
N LYS A 5 -21.86 20.30 9.62
CA LYS A 5 -22.96 19.32 9.50
C LYS A 5 -24.05 19.53 8.45
N SER A 6 -24.27 18.50 7.63
CA SER A 6 -25.54 17.77 7.81
C SER A 6 -25.57 16.46 7.04
N ARG A 7 -25.88 15.40 7.76
CA ARG A 7 -26.47 14.11 7.32
C ARG A 7 -27.84 14.39 6.72
N MET A 8 -28.22 13.61 5.71
CA MET A 8 -29.57 13.04 5.76
C MET A 8 -29.67 11.74 4.95
N LYS A 9 -30.24 10.75 5.63
CA LYS A 9 -30.75 9.48 5.12
C LYS A 9 -32.01 9.72 4.31
N GLY A 10 -32.22 8.87 3.31
CA GLY A 10 -33.51 8.77 2.65
C GLY A 10 -33.63 7.38 2.03
N VAL A 11 -34.32 6.51 2.73
CA VAL A 11 -34.84 5.18 2.33
C VAL A 11 -36.11 5.41 1.53
N PHE A 12 -36.39 4.65 0.43
CA PHE A 12 -37.68 3.97 0.16
C PHE A 12 -37.70 3.41 -1.27
N TRP A 13 -37.76 2.13 -1.38
CA TRP A 13 -38.81 1.18 -1.78
C TRP A 13 -39.14 1.01 -3.27
N SER A 14 -38.89 -0.18 -3.70
CA SER A 14 -39.74 -1.17 -4.36
C SER A 14 -40.06 -0.98 -5.84
N GLY A 15 -39.74 -2.02 -6.58
CA GLY A 15 -40.22 -2.28 -7.92
C GLY A 15 -39.69 -3.60 -8.46
N VAL A 16 -40.30 -4.69 -8.07
CA VAL A 16 -40.08 -6.05 -8.57
C VAL A 16 -40.51 -6.14 -10.03
N LEU A 17 -39.62 -6.53 -10.91
CA LEU A 17 -39.94 -7.29 -12.11
C LEU A 17 -38.74 -8.18 -12.48
N PRO A 18 -38.89 -9.51 -12.55
CA PRO A 18 -37.81 -10.37 -13.01
C PRO A 18 -37.84 -10.43 -14.54
N LEU A 19 -36.96 -9.69 -15.15
CA LEU A 19 -36.55 -9.96 -16.51
C LEU A 19 -35.56 -11.14 -16.46
N PHE A 20 -36.04 -12.28 -16.88
CA PHE A 20 -35.23 -13.43 -17.30
C PHE A 20 -34.33 -12.96 -18.46
N LEU A 21 -33.21 -12.40 -18.13
CA LEU A 21 -32.08 -12.33 -19.05
C LEU A 21 -31.31 -13.63 -18.86
N TRP A 22 -31.39 -14.46 -19.84
CA TRP A 22 -30.46 -15.54 -20.09
C TRP A 22 -29.05 -14.94 -20.15
N THR A 23 -28.38 -14.85 -19.03
CA THR A 23 -26.96 -14.73 -19.02
C THR A 23 -26.39 -16.07 -19.44
N PHE A 24 -26.01 -16.15 -20.70
CA PHE A 24 -24.94 -17.07 -21.08
C PHE A 24 -23.78 -16.76 -20.15
N VAL A 25 -23.56 -17.62 -19.18
CA VAL A 25 -22.30 -17.65 -18.43
C VAL A 25 -21.25 -18.12 -19.43
N ASN A 26 -20.73 -17.20 -20.22
CA ASN A 26 -19.45 -17.37 -20.84
C ASN A 26 -18.46 -17.47 -19.66
N GLY A 27 -18.09 -18.69 -19.33
CA GLY A 27 -16.92 -18.95 -18.50
C GLY A 27 -15.69 -18.45 -19.26
N GLN A 28 -15.44 -17.15 -19.26
CA GLN A 28 -14.12 -16.65 -19.63
C GLN A 28 -13.14 -17.32 -18.66
N PRO A 29 -12.05 -17.88 -19.16
CA PRO A 29 -10.99 -18.36 -18.29
C PRO A 29 -10.55 -17.16 -17.46
N SER A 30 -10.86 -17.15 -16.18
CA SER A 30 -10.40 -16.13 -15.26
C SER A 30 -8.87 -16.23 -15.22
N CYS A 31 -8.20 -15.30 -15.87
CA CYS A 31 -6.76 -15.16 -15.74
C CYS A 31 -6.46 -14.81 -14.27
N PRO A 32 -5.77 -15.61 -13.50
CA PRO A 32 -5.41 -15.28 -12.13
C PRO A 32 -4.24 -14.29 -12.18
N ILE A 33 -4.55 -13.02 -12.50
CA ILE A 33 -3.60 -11.92 -12.38
C ILE A 33 -3.41 -11.69 -10.89
N LYS A 34 -2.39 -12.30 -10.30
CA LYS A 34 -1.92 -11.86 -8.98
C LYS A 34 -1.31 -10.48 -9.16
N ALA A 35 -1.90 -9.48 -8.49
CA ALA A 35 -1.32 -8.15 -8.42
C ALA A 35 0.16 -8.24 -8.06
N ILE A 36 0.99 -7.55 -8.83
CA ILE A 36 2.43 -7.46 -8.58
C ILE A 36 2.61 -6.50 -7.41
N ASN A 37 2.58 -7.04 -6.20
CA ASN A 37 2.79 -6.29 -4.96
C ASN A 37 4.25 -6.40 -4.54
N THR A 38 5.13 -5.75 -5.27
CA THR A 38 6.53 -5.57 -4.81
C THR A 38 6.60 -4.20 -4.15
N GLU A 39 6.53 -4.17 -2.81
CA GLU A 39 6.79 -2.94 -2.06
C GLU A 39 8.27 -2.58 -2.23
N LEU A 40 8.54 -1.46 -2.89
CA LEU A 40 9.87 -0.84 -2.81
C LEU A 40 10.07 -0.36 -1.38
N GLN A 41 11.16 -0.81 -0.74
CA GLN A 41 11.54 -0.31 0.57
C GLN A 41 11.78 1.20 0.45
N THR A 42 10.89 1.99 1.05
CA THR A 42 11.12 3.42 1.25
C THR A 42 12.23 3.57 2.29
N PRO A 43 13.20 4.47 2.07
CA PRO A 43 14.20 4.77 3.10
C PRO A 43 13.50 5.21 4.38
N ASN A 44 13.91 4.65 5.53
CA ASN A 44 13.36 5.01 6.82
C ASN A 44 13.43 6.52 7.03
N GLU A 45 12.31 7.14 7.39
CA GLU A 45 12.30 8.52 7.88
C GLU A 45 13.21 8.63 9.09
N ILE A 46 14.21 9.51 8.99
CA ILE A 46 15.20 9.72 10.05
C ILE A 46 14.55 10.59 11.13
N PRO A 47 14.40 10.10 12.37
CA PRO A 47 13.80 10.90 13.43
C PRO A 47 14.65 12.12 13.73
N THR A 48 14.13 13.31 13.47
CA THR A 48 14.74 14.59 13.85
C THR A 48 14.55 14.81 15.35
N LYS A 49 15.49 14.34 16.17
CA LYS A 49 15.61 14.76 17.58
C LYS A 49 16.66 15.84 17.72
N LEU A 50 16.32 17.05 17.35
CA LEU A 50 17.04 18.25 17.78
C LEU A 50 16.09 19.07 18.67
N THR A 51 16.21 18.88 19.98
CA THR A 51 15.40 19.57 20.97
C THR A 51 16.24 20.61 21.70
N PHE A 52 16.60 21.72 21.04
CA PHE A 52 16.95 22.94 21.74
C PHE A 52 16.71 24.14 20.85
N SER A 53 15.82 25.03 21.26
CA SER A 53 15.51 26.22 20.52
C SER A 53 15.97 27.45 21.32
N SER A 54 16.90 28.23 20.75
CA SER A 54 17.10 29.62 21.12
C SER A 54 16.04 30.54 20.47
N ASP A 55 14.91 29.97 20.10
CA ASP A 55 13.90 30.59 19.25
C ASP A 55 13.34 31.92 19.79
N PHE A 56 13.38 32.16 21.13
CA PHE A 56 12.87 33.41 21.69
C PHE A 56 13.73 34.63 21.37
N MET A 57 15.04 34.47 21.09
CA MET A 57 15.94 35.57 20.74
C MET A 57 16.03 35.81 19.22
N SER A 58 15.78 34.80 18.40
CA SER A 58 15.87 34.89 16.94
C SER A 58 15.06 36.05 16.35
N PRO A 59 13.80 36.31 16.74
CA PRO A 59 13.07 37.47 16.20
C PRO A 59 13.73 38.82 16.50
N ILE A 60 14.37 38.97 17.68
CA ILE A 60 15.07 40.20 18.07
C ILE A 60 16.36 40.37 17.25
N VAL A 61 17.12 39.27 17.10
CA VAL A 61 18.33 39.24 16.25
C VAL A 61 17.98 39.60 14.81
N HIS A 62 16.96 38.92 14.25
CA HIS A 62 16.55 39.14 12.87
C HIS A 62 16.10 40.58 12.64
N SER A 63 15.24 41.11 13.52
CA SER A 63 14.76 42.49 13.43
C SER A 63 15.92 43.50 13.50
N PHE A 64 16.90 43.25 14.34
CA PHE A 64 18.13 44.08 14.43
C PHE A 64 18.95 43.99 13.15
N LEU A 65 19.24 42.79 12.67
CA LEU A 65 20.02 42.54 11.46
C LEU A 65 19.31 43.06 10.19
N ASP A 66 17.99 42.94 10.11
CA ASP A 66 17.19 43.53 9.02
C ASP A 66 17.23 45.05 9.02
N THR A 67 17.37 45.66 10.21
CA THR A 67 17.56 47.12 10.33
C THR A 67 18.97 47.52 9.91
N VAL A 68 19.99 46.73 10.26
CA VAL A 68 21.40 46.97 9.88
C VAL A 68 21.60 46.73 8.38
N GLN A 69 21.03 45.69 7.82
CA GLN A 69 21.13 45.35 6.40
C GLN A 69 19.76 45.28 5.75
N PRO A 70 19.14 46.41 5.39
CA PRO A 70 17.84 46.45 4.75
C PRO A 70 17.88 46.11 3.24
N LYS A 71 19.07 46.04 2.63
CA LYS A 71 19.22 45.75 1.21
C LYS A 71 18.98 44.30 0.91
N PRO A 72 18.36 43.97 -0.25
CA PRO A 72 18.16 42.59 -0.70
C PRO A 72 19.48 41.87 -0.94
N PHE A 73 19.43 40.55 -1.08
CA PHE A 73 20.61 39.72 -1.35
C PHE A 73 21.34 40.15 -2.61
N PRO A 74 22.68 40.43 -2.55
CA PRO A 74 23.42 41.07 -3.63
C PRO A 74 23.87 40.06 -4.69
N LYS A 75 22.91 39.42 -5.37
CA LYS A 75 23.17 38.35 -6.36
C LYS A 75 24.16 38.78 -7.44
N ASP A 76 23.97 39.96 -8.03
CA ASP A 76 24.80 40.44 -9.14
C ASP A 76 26.24 40.83 -8.68
N LEU A 77 26.37 41.33 -7.46
CA LEU A 77 27.65 41.62 -6.85
C LEU A 77 28.44 40.32 -6.63
N LEU A 78 27.80 39.30 -6.05
CA LEU A 78 28.41 37.99 -5.82
C LEU A 78 28.79 37.31 -7.15
N LEU A 79 27.97 37.42 -8.19
CA LEU A 79 28.26 36.87 -9.51
C LEU A 79 29.53 37.54 -10.11
N ARG A 80 29.68 38.85 -9.96
CA ARG A 80 30.88 39.56 -10.41
C ARG A 80 32.12 39.16 -9.58
N MET A 81 31.98 39.02 -8.26
CA MET A 81 33.07 38.53 -7.40
C MET A 81 33.55 37.12 -7.77
N ILE A 82 32.64 36.24 -8.14
CA ILE A 82 32.97 34.87 -8.54
C ILE A 82 33.61 34.83 -9.94
N LYS A 83 33.13 35.65 -10.89
CA LYS A 83 33.61 35.68 -12.27
C LYS A 83 34.96 36.43 -12.42
N ASP A 84 35.08 37.55 -11.77
CA ASP A 84 36.25 38.45 -11.86
C ASP A 84 37.16 38.23 -10.63
N MET A 85 37.92 37.19 -10.55
CA MET A 85 38.88 36.96 -9.41
C MET A 85 39.84 38.10 -9.14
N ASN A 86 39.84 39.19 -9.92
CA ASN A 86 40.57 40.42 -9.70
C ASN A 86 39.73 41.41 -8.89
N PHE A 87 40.08 41.64 -7.63
CA PHE A 87 39.51 42.69 -6.78
C PHE A 87 39.80 44.06 -7.32
N ASN A 88 38.95 44.60 -8.18
CA ASN A 88 39.03 45.96 -8.67
C ASN A 88 38.51 46.94 -7.61
N THR A 89 39.07 48.17 -7.53
CA THR A 89 38.70 49.19 -6.55
C THR A 89 37.20 49.55 -6.58
N ASP A 90 36.55 49.44 -7.73
CA ASP A 90 35.11 49.72 -7.87
C ASP A 90 34.26 48.60 -7.24
N LEU A 91 34.66 47.36 -7.37
CA LEU A 91 34.02 46.22 -6.71
C LEU A 91 34.09 46.33 -5.19
N VAL A 92 35.26 46.73 -4.67
CA VAL A 92 35.47 46.99 -3.24
C VAL A 92 34.54 48.10 -2.72
N LYS A 93 34.37 49.19 -3.49
CA LYS A 93 33.42 50.26 -3.14
C LYS A 93 31.98 49.76 -3.09
N GLU A 94 31.52 48.93 -4.06
CA GLU A 94 30.21 48.37 -4.04
C GLU A 94 29.96 47.46 -2.82
N VAL A 95 30.93 46.61 -2.47
CA VAL A 95 30.86 45.77 -1.26
C VAL A 95 30.75 46.65 -0.02
N LEU A 96 31.60 47.68 0.10
CA LEU A 96 31.56 48.60 1.26
C LEU A 96 30.24 49.37 1.32
N LEU A 97 29.69 49.78 0.17
CA LEU A 97 28.38 50.42 0.11
C LEU A 97 27.22 49.45 0.43
N TYR A 98 27.37 48.18 0.11
CA TYR A 98 26.40 47.15 0.51
C TYR A 98 26.44 46.95 2.02
N GLU A 99 27.64 46.81 2.61
CA GLU A 99 27.88 46.54 4.03
C GLU A 99 27.85 47.82 4.93
N ILE A 100 27.36 48.97 4.43
CA ILE A 100 27.40 50.25 5.13
C ILE A 100 26.77 50.19 6.53
N GLY A 101 25.71 49.42 6.71
CA GLY A 101 25.04 49.30 8.01
C GLY A 101 25.92 48.56 9.02
N PHE A 102 26.57 47.48 8.57
CA PHE A 102 27.56 46.78 9.40
C PHE A 102 28.75 47.68 9.73
N LEU A 103 29.27 48.45 8.77
CA LEU A 103 30.38 49.39 8.97
C LEU A 103 30.03 50.47 9.99
N VAL A 104 28.81 50.99 9.96
CA VAL A 104 28.34 51.98 10.97
C VAL A 104 28.32 51.34 12.36
N CYS A 105 27.81 50.17 12.52
CA CYS A 105 27.81 49.46 13.79
C CYS A 105 29.24 49.19 14.30
N VAL A 106 30.15 48.80 13.40
CA VAL A 106 31.54 48.57 13.70
C VAL A 106 32.20 49.89 14.17
N ALA A 107 31.97 51.03 13.49
CA ALA A 107 32.49 52.33 13.87
C ALA A 107 32.02 52.77 15.29
N ILE A 108 30.73 52.54 15.59
CA ILE A 108 30.17 52.79 16.94
C ILE A 108 30.84 51.88 17.97
N GLY A 109 31.06 50.62 17.65
CA GLY A 109 31.72 49.66 18.53
C GLY A 109 33.20 49.99 18.76
N ILE A 110 33.95 50.42 17.73
CA ILE A 110 35.35 50.89 17.87
C ILE A 110 35.37 52.14 18.75
N LEU A 111 34.45 53.10 18.55
CA LEU A 111 34.35 54.27 19.41
C LEU A 111 34.14 53.88 20.88
N TYR A 112 33.26 52.89 21.14
CA TYR A 112 33.04 52.34 22.49
C TYR A 112 34.31 51.72 23.08
N ILE A 113 35.06 50.90 22.28
CA ILE A 113 36.29 50.25 22.71
C ILE A 113 37.34 51.30 23.14
N VAL A 114 37.43 52.42 22.44
CA VAL A 114 38.40 53.49 22.76
C VAL A 114 37.91 54.35 23.93
N LEU A 115 36.60 54.73 23.91
CA LEU A 115 36.08 55.68 24.92
C LEU A 115 35.97 55.04 26.31
N MET A 116 35.56 53.77 26.42
CA MET A 116 35.31 53.18 27.75
C MET A 116 36.59 53.10 28.64
N PRO A 117 37.74 52.63 28.21
CA PRO A 117 38.96 52.65 29.04
C PRO A 117 39.46 54.06 29.26
N LEU A 118 39.32 54.98 28.27
CA LEU A 118 39.71 56.36 28.39
C LEU A 118 38.87 57.06 29.47
N ILE A 119 37.56 56.95 29.42
CA ILE A 119 36.68 57.54 30.45
C ILE A 119 36.92 56.89 31.81
N GLY A 120 37.19 55.58 31.86
CA GLY A 120 37.53 54.85 33.08
C GLY A 120 38.83 55.39 33.71
N LEU A 121 39.86 55.66 32.90
CA LEU A 121 41.12 56.22 33.32
C LEU A 121 40.96 57.67 33.83
N ILE A 122 40.25 58.51 33.04
CA ILE A 122 39.93 59.88 33.45
C ILE A 122 39.13 59.87 34.76
N PHE A 123 38.13 58.97 34.89
CA PHE A 123 37.35 58.87 36.12
C PHE A 123 38.24 58.49 37.33
N ALA A 124 39.12 57.49 37.14
CA ALA A 124 40.07 57.08 38.17
C ALA A 124 41.00 58.22 38.59
N CYS A 125 41.62 58.92 37.62
CA CYS A 125 42.50 60.08 37.86
C CYS A 125 41.72 61.21 38.55
N CYS A 126 40.59 61.60 38.05
CA CYS A 126 39.76 62.63 38.66
C CYS A 126 39.39 62.29 40.13
N ARG A 127 39.17 61.00 40.39
CA ARG A 127 38.84 60.54 41.77
C ARG A 127 40.08 60.58 42.69
N CYS A 128 41.25 60.21 42.18
CA CYS A 128 42.54 60.37 42.91
C CYS A 128 42.81 61.83 43.25
N CYS A 129 42.57 62.76 42.30
CA CYS A 129 42.69 64.22 42.54
C CYS A 129 41.62 64.85 43.45
N GLY A 130 40.77 64.03 44.06
CA GLY A 130 39.69 64.48 44.96
C GLY A 130 38.43 64.99 44.29
N ASN A 131 38.36 65.01 42.95
CA ASN A 131 37.18 65.34 42.17
C ASN A 131 36.31 64.08 41.93
N CYS A 132 35.24 64.17 41.22
CA CYS A 132 34.34 63.05 40.90
C CYS A 132 33.90 62.17 42.11
N GLY A 133 33.70 62.78 43.30
CA GLY A 133 33.35 62.07 44.56
C GLY A 133 34.60 61.64 45.40
N GLY A 134 35.83 61.96 44.99
CA GLY A 134 37.05 61.61 45.73
C GLY A 134 37.16 62.30 47.10
N ARG A 135 36.67 63.52 47.23
CA ARG A 135 36.60 64.25 48.52
C ARG A 135 35.70 63.67 49.58
N MET A 136 34.90 62.64 49.21
CA MET A 136 33.96 61.95 50.11
C MET A 136 33.06 62.90 50.90
N GLN A 137 32.46 63.90 50.20
CA GLN A 137 31.61 64.95 50.77
C GLN A 137 30.17 64.76 50.16
N GLN A 138 29.17 64.94 51.00
CA GLN A 138 27.81 64.91 50.57
C GLN A 138 27.00 66.11 51.04
N LYS A 139 26.43 66.86 50.07
CA LYS A 139 25.45 67.93 50.40
C LYS A 139 24.11 67.35 50.79
N GLN A 140 23.57 67.80 51.89
CA GLN A 140 22.22 67.42 52.32
C GLN A 140 21.18 68.34 51.68
N THR A 141 20.18 67.81 51.03
CA THR A 141 19.10 68.57 50.40
C THR A 141 17.75 67.99 50.86
N LYS A 142 16.68 68.80 50.92
CA LYS A 142 15.34 68.35 51.37
C LYS A 142 14.88 67.08 50.64
N ASN A 143 15.24 66.85 49.36
CA ASN A 143 14.80 65.71 48.53
C ASN A 143 15.82 64.57 48.46
N ILE A 144 16.77 64.47 49.40
CA ILE A 144 17.87 63.48 49.37
C ILE A 144 17.34 62.04 49.40
N HIS A 145 16.26 61.78 50.18
CA HIS A 145 15.63 60.47 50.32
C HIS A 145 14.89 60.03 49.01
N CYS A 146 14.21 61.00 48.39
CA CYS A 146 13.52 60.73 47.11
C CYS A 146 14.55 60.39 45.99
N LYS A 147 15.61 61.23 45.87
CA LYS A 147 16.69 60.99 44.89
C LYS A 147 17.36 59.64 45.13
N ARG A 148 17.64 59.28 46.38
CA ARG A 148 18.23 57.99 46.71
C ARG A 148 17.29 56.80 46.30
N ARG A 149 16.00 56.89 46.62
CA ARG A 149 15.05 55.85 46.25
C ARG A 149 14.91 55.71 44.73
N SER A 150 14.92 56.84 44.01
CA SER A 150 14.89 56.83 42.54
C SER A 150 16.14 56.17 41.97
N PHE A 151 17.31 56.53 42.44
CA PHE A 151 18.56 55.91 41.98
C PHE A 151 18.65 54.43 42.34
N TYR A 152 18.11 54.03 43.51
CA TYR A 152 18.03 52.63 43.90
C TYR A 152 17.17 51.85 42.93
N LEU A 153 15.95 52.33 42.64
CA LEU A 153 15.02 51.66 41.74
C LEU A 153 15.58 51.53 40.31
N VAL A 154 16.15 52.61 39.77
CA VAL A 154 16.81 52.62 38.47
C VAL A 154 17.99 51.62 38.43
N THR A 155 18.85 51.65 39.46
CA THR A 155 20.00 50.71 39.54
C THR A 155 19.54 49.28 39.65
N PHE A 156 18.44 49.03 40.42
CA PHE A 156 17.86 47.68 40.52
C PHE A 156 17.35 47.21 39.16
N LEU A 157 16.54 48.01 38.45
CA LEU A 157 16.01 47.67 37.13
C LEU A 157 17.16 47.40 36.14
N ILE A 158 18.16 48.24 36.10
CA ILE A 158 19.32 48.05 35.20
C ILE A 158 20.08 46.75 35.56
N THR A 159 20.24 46.46 36.88
CA THR A 159 20.91 45.21 37.30
C THR A 159 20.12 43.99 36.89
N VAL A 160 18.75 44.02 36.98
CA VAL A 160 17.89 42.95 36.49
C VAL A 160 18.01 42.78 34.97
N LEU A 161 18.07 43.90 34.19
CA LEU A 161 18.24 43.83 32.73
C LEU A 161 19.60 43.27 32.33
N ILE A 162 20.69 43.60 33.06
CA ILE A 162 21.98 42.96 32.82
C ILE A 162 21.98 41.49 33.20
N LEU A 163 21.29 41.11 34.31
CA LEU A 163 21.17 39.74 34.72
C LEU A 163 20.43 38.92 33.67
N ALA A 164 19.31 39.46 33.13
CA ALA A 164 18.54 38.79 32.05
C ALA A 164 19.45 38.57 30.81
N GLY A 165 20.20 39.58 30.36
CA GLY A 165 21.17 39.44 29.28
C GLY A 165 22.26 38.42 29.58
N ASN A 166 22.75 38.36 30.81
CA ASN A 166 23.75 37.39 31.24
C ASN A 166 23.23 35.94 31.24
N ILE A 167 22.00 35.72 31.66
CA ILE A 167 21.33 34.38 31.57
C ILE A 167 21.23 33.95 30.10
N CYS A 168 20.79 34.85 29.21
CA CYS A 168 20.73 34.57 27.77
C CYS A 168 22.12 34.25 27.21
N MET A 169 23.14 34.89 27.66
CA MET A 169 24.52 34.67 27.27
C MET A 169 25.06 33.29 27.72
N PHE A 170 24.72 32.82 28.91
CA PHE A 170 25.02 31.47 29.39
C PHE A 170 24.35 30.43 28.51
N LEU A 171 23.05 30.60 28.26
CA LEU A 171 22.24 29.67 27.45
C LEU A 171 22.77 29.61 26.01
N SER A 172 22.99 30.74 25.37
CA SER A 172 23.51 30.80 23.99
C SER A 172 24.92 30.25 23.87
N SER A 173 25.81 30.50 24.86
CA SER A 173 27.15 29.93 24.88
C SER A 173 27.14 28.40 24.98
N THR A 174 26.30 27.83 25.83
CA THR A 174 26.18 26.37 25.95
C THR A 174 25.60 25.77 24.68
N ASN A 175 24.57 26.36 24.10
CA ASN A 175 23.96 25.89 22.85
C ASN A 175 24.95 25.95 21.69
N THR A 176 25.71 27.06 21.55
CA THR A 176 26.74 27.19 20.50
C THR A 176 27.79 26.08 20.62
N SER A 177 28.31 25.86 21.82
CA SER A 177 29.32 24.81 22.05
C SER A 177 28.79 23.44 21.78
N GLU A 178 27.59 23.13 22.22
CA GLU A 178 26.97 21.81 21.96
C GLU A 178 26.70 21.60 20.47
N THR A 179 26.20 22.62 19.77
CA THR A 179 25.96 22.56 18.32
C THR A 179 27.25 22.36 17.54
N VAL A 180 28.31 23.13 17.86
CA VAL A 180 29.62 22.98 17.21
C VAL A 180 30.18 21.58 17.40
N ASN A 181 30.03 21.00 18.59
CA ASN A 181 30.46 19.63 18.88
C ASN A 181 29.70 18.57 18.13
N ARG A 182 28.38 18.75 17.94
CA ARG A 182 27.48 17.78 17.23
C ARG A 182 27.52 17.95 15.71
N THR A 183 27.88 19.14 15.20
CA THR A 183 27.84 19.46 13.77
C THR A 183 28.60 18.44 12.89
N PRO A 184 29.83 17.98 13.21
CA PRO A 184 30.54 17.01 12.38
C PRO A 184 29.80 15.67 12.27
N THR A 185 29.25 15.18 13.38
CA THR A 185 28.53 13.92 13.42
C THR A 185 27.23 14.01 12.62
N GLU A 186 26.44 15.06 12.86
CA GLU A 186 25.17 15.29 12.16
C GLU A 186 25.38 15.49 10.64
N LEU A 187 26.42 16.25 10.23
CA LEU A 187 26.76 16.40 8.81
C LEU A 187 27.22 15.08 8.19
N THR A 188 28.01 14.29 8.94
CA THR A 188 28.44 12.97 8.49
C THR A 188 27.23 12.05 8.27
N ASP A 189 26.29 12.04 9.20
CA ASP A 189 25.05 11.26 9.11
C ASP A 189 24.16 11.72 7.94
N ILE A 190 24.06 13.03 7.71
CA ILE A 190 23.35 13.60 6.55
C ILE A 190 23.97 13.09 5.25
N LEU A 191 25.31 13.16 5.13
CA LEU A 191 26.02 12.71 3.93
C LEU A 191 25.93 11.20 3.73
N GLU A 192 25.99 10.41 4.82
CA GLU A 192 25.81 8.94 4.74
C GLU A 192 24.39 8.57 4.26
N ASN A 193 23.39 9.31 4.72
CA ASN A 193 22.01 9.11 4.26
C ASN A 193 21.84 9.44 2.78
N VAL A 194 22.43 10.54 2.30
CA VAL A 194 22.42 10.88 0.86
C VAL A 194 23.17 9.82 0.06
N LYS A 195 24.30 9.35 0.55
CA LYS A 195 25.06 8.27 -0.07
C LYS A 195 24.26 6.97 -0.10
N GLY A 196 23.61 6.61 1.01
CA GLY A 196 22.70 5.45 1.09
C GLY A 196 21.54 5.57 0.09
N TYR A 197 20.92 6.74 -0.02
CA TYR A 197 19.91 7.02 -1.01
C TYR A 197 20.41 6.80 -2.44
N LEU A 198 21.55 7.43 -2.81
CA LEU A 198 22.12 7.31 -4.16
C LEU A 198 22.54 5.87 -4.49
N THR A 199 23.08 5.12 -3.54
CA THR A 199 23.48 3.71 -3.72
C THR A 199 22.28 2.76 -3.79
N ASN A 200 21.13 3.19 -3.28
CA ASN A 200 19.91 2.38 -3.33
C ASN A 200 19.15 2.50 -4.66
N ILE A 201 19.33 3.59 -5.40
CA ILE A 201 18.69 3.79 -6.72
C ILE A 201 19.00 2.65 -7.70
N PRO A 202 20.27 2.29 -7.94
CA PRO A 202 20.59 1.15 -8.81
C PRO A 202 19.97 -0.16 -8.33
N LYS A 203 19.87 -0.38 -7.00
CA LYS A 203 19.23 -1.57 -6.42
C LYS A 203 17.73 -1.59 -6.70
N GLN A 204 17.05 -0.45 -6.60
CA GLN A 204 15.62 -0.33 -6.93
C GLN A 204 15.38 -0.66 -8.40
N ILE A 205 16.20 -0.13 -9.29
CA ILE A 205 16.15 -0.44 -10.73
C ILE A 205 16.41 -1.93 -10.97
N GLN A 206 17.40 -2.50 -10.29
CA GLN A 206 17.69 -3.94 -10.36
C GLN A 206 16.49 -4.78 -9.90
N ASN A 207 15.77 -4.36 -8.87
CA ASN A 207 14.57 -5.04 -8.40
C ASN A 207 13.47 -5.02 -9.46
N VAL A 208 13.26 -3.90 -10.17
CA VAL A 208 12.32 -3.82 -11.28
C VAL A 208 12.72 -4.80 -12.41
N THR A 209 14.02 -4.87 -12.72
CA THR A 209 14.53 -5.81 -13.74
C THR A 209 14.37 -7.27 -13.30
N ASN A 210 14.64 -7.57 -12.04
CA ASN A 210 14.46 -8.91 -11.50
C ASN A 210 12.98 -9.34 -11.54
N GLU A 211 12.06 -8.42 -11.23
CA GLU A 211 10.63 -8.71 -11.34
C GLU A 211 10.18 -8.88 -12.79
N ALA A 212 10.76 -8.10 -13.72
CA ALA A 212 10.58 -8.32 -15.16
C ALA A 212 11.03 -9.74 -15.56
N GLY A 213 12.23 -10.14 -15.15
CA GLY A 213 12.73 -11.50 -15.37
C GLY A 213 11.82 -12.57 -14.78
N SER A 214 11.37 -12.37 -13.55
CA SER A 214 10.40 -13.25 -12.88
C SER A 214 9.06 -13.33 -13.63
N THR A 215 8.58 -12.21 -14.16
CA THR A 215 7.34 -12.16 -14.94
C THR A 215 7.49 -12.94 -16.26
N VAL A 216 8.60 -12.75 -16.96
CA VAL A 216 8.92 -13.53 -18.16
C VAL A 216 8.99 -15.03 -17.83
N ASP A 217 9.66 -15.41 -16.75
CA ASP A 217 9.76 -16.81 -16.30
C ASP A 217 8.39 -17.40 -15.93
N LYS A 218 7.49 -16.63 -15.32
CA LYS A 218 6.10 -17.05 -15.04
C LYS A 218 5.34 -17.33 -16.35
N VAL A 219 5.42 -16.40 -17.31
CA VAL A 219 4.79 -16.59 -18.62
C VAL A 219 5.42 -17.77 -19.36
N LYS A 220 6.74 -17.94 -19.29
CA LYS A 220 7.45 -19.07 -19.85
C LYS A 220 6.96 -20.41 -19.28
N ASN A 221 6.81 -20.49 -17.96
CA ASN A 221 6.27 -21.69 -17.31
C ASN A 221 4.81 -21.95 -17.72
N ASN A 222 3.98 -20.92 -17.78
CA ASN A 222 2.62 -21.04 -18.27
C ASN A 222 2.57 -21.51 -19.73
N LEU A 223 3.50 -21.02 -20.55
CA LEU A 223 3.60 -21.39 -21.96
C LEU A 223 3.99 -22.84 -22.16
N VAL A 224 4.85 -23.40 -21.31
CA VAL A 224 5.18 -24.83 -21.33
C VAL A 224 3.94 -25.70 -21.07
N GLU A 225 3.04 -25.22 -20.21
CA GLU A 225 1.77 -25.88 -19.92
C GLU A 225 0.63 -25.46 -20.86
N THR A 226 0.91 -24.62 -21.86
CA THR A 226 -0.11 -24.08 -22.77
C THR A 226 -0.86 -25.18 -23.51
N GLY A 227 -0.16 -26.16 -24.08
CA GLY A 227 -0.80 -27.25 -24.84
C GLY A 227 -1.89 -27.93 -24.03
N PRO A 228 -1.60 -28.51 -22.87
CA PRO A 228 -2.61 -29.13 -22.01
C PRO A 228 -3.68 -28.17 -21.51
N LEU A 229 -3.34 -26.91 -21.19
CA LEU A 229 -4.29 -25.92 -20.68
C LEU A 229 -5.25 -25.45 -21.78
N LEU A 230 -4.71 -25.08 -22.94
CA LEU A 230 -5.47 -24.71 -24.12
C LEU A 230 -6.36 -25.89 -24.57
N GLY A 231 -5.81 -27.10 -24.58
CA GLY A 231 -6.56 -28.29 -24.89
C GLY A 231 -7.72 -28.55 -23.95
N ARG A 232 -7.53 -28.29 -22.65
CA ARG A 232 -8.63 -28.33 -21.67
C ARG A 232 -9.66 -27.22 -21.89
N SER A 233 -9.23 -26.01 -22.28
CA SER A 233 -10.14 -24.91 -22.61
C SER A 233 -11.02 -25.28 -23.82
N ILE A 234 -10.40 -25.78 -24.88
CA ILE A 234 -11.10 -26.29 -26.07
C ILE A 234 -12.05 -27.44 -25.72
N GLN A 235 -11.58 -28.40 -24.91
CA GLN A 235 -12.41 -29.47 -24.39
C GLN A 235 -13.64 -28.96 -23.62
N ASN A 236 -13.45 -27.99 -22.75
CA ASN A 236 -14.53 -27.35 -22.00
C ASN A 236 -15.52 -26.62 -22.91
N GLY A 237 -15.02 -25.91 -23.94
CA GLY A 237 -15.85 -25.25 -24.93
C GLY A 237 -16.73 -26.26 -25.71
N LEU A 238 -16.23 -27.49 -25.94
CA LEU A 238 -16.92 -28.55 -26.62
C LEU A 238 -17.83 -29.39 -25.69
N LYS A 239 -17.65 -29.30 -24.39
CA LYS A 239 -18.39 -30.12 -23.41
C LYS A 239 -19.91 -29.92 -23.47
N GLY A 240 -20.34 -28.67 -23.63
CA GLY A 240 -21.78 -28.33 -23.72
C GLY A 240 -22.54 -29.11 -24.78
N PRO A 241 -22.07 -29.13 -26.04
CA PRO A 241 -22.73 -29.94 -27.09
C PRO A 241 -22.43 -31.44 -27.03
N LEU A 242 -21.24 -31.89 -26.59
CA LEU A 242 -20.83 -33.30 -26.66
C LEU A 242 -21.32 -34.16 -25.50
N ASP A 243 -21.28 -33.69 -24.26
CA ASP A 243 -21.76 -34.47 -23.11
C ASP A 243 -23.23 -34.91 -23.22
N PRO A 244 -24.19 -34.05 -23.64
CA PRO A 244 -25.56 -34.48 -23.84
C PRO A 244 -25.70 -35.54 -24.96
N ALA A 245 -24.86 -35.49 -25.99
CA ALA A 245 -24.83 -36.46 -27.05
C ALA A 245 -24.34 -37.83 -26.52
N PHE A 246 -23.19 -37.89 -25.86
CA PHE A 246 -22.66 -39.12 -25.25
C PHE A 246 -23.59 -39.73 -24.21
N ASN A 247 -24.18 -38.91 -23.35
CA ASN A 247 -25.15 -39.39 -22.36
C ASN A 247 -26.38 -39.97 -23.02
N SER A 248 -26.88 -39.39 -24.13
CA SER A 248 -28.02 -39.95 -24.87
C SER A 248 -27.68 -41.26 -25.56
N ILE A 249 -26.42 -41.43 -26.07
CA ILE A 249 -25.99 -42.72 -26.64
C ILE A 249 -25.88 -43.79 -25.53
N THR A 250 -25.40 -43.45 -24.36
CA THR A 250 -25.35 -44.38 -23.24
C THR A 250 -26.76 -44.83 -22.83
N GLU A 251 -27.73 -43.93 -22.85
CA GLU A 251 -29.12 -44.24 -22.53
C GLU A 251 -29.76 -45.12 -23.57
N ILE A 252 -29.56 -44.86 -24.88
CA ILE A 252 -30.09 -45.73 -25.92
C ILE A 252 -29.43 -47.11 -25.89
N ALA A 253 -28.14 -47.23 -25.60
CA ALA A 253 -27.48 -48.50 -25.42
C ALA A 253 -28.11 -49.34 -24.29
N ARG A 254 -28.45 -48.68 -23.19
CA ARG A 254 -29.16 -49.27 -22.06
C ARG A 254 -30.57 -49.75 -22.48
N VAL A 255 -31.27 -48.96 -23.27
CA VAL A 255 -32.61 -49.30 -23.79
C VAL A 255 -32.53 -50.51 -24.75
N ILE A 256 -31.53 -50.53 -25.63
CA ILE A 256 -31.28 -51.68 -26.54
C ILE A 256 -31.07 -52.97 -25.74
N ASN A 257 -30.20 -52.95 -24.74
CA ASN A 257 -29.90 -54.11 -23.90
C ASN A 257 -31.12 -54.54 -23.10
N SER A 258 -31.84 -53.61 -22.49
CA SER A 258 -33.08 -53.95 -21.77
C SER A 258 -34.18 -54.56 -22.67
N THR A 259 -34.23 -54.08 -23.94
CA THR A 259 -35.11 -54.64 -24.93
C THR A 259 -34.66 -56.06 -25.30
N SER A 260 -33.41 -56.30 -25.51
CA SER A 260 -32.81 -57.63 -25.80
C SER A 260 -33.13 -58.63 -24.68
N GLU A 261 -32.84 -58.22 -23.43
CA GLU A 261 -33.13 -59.07 -22.25
C GLU A 261 -34.60 -59.33 -22.10
N GLY A 262 -35.48 -58.34 -22.30
CA GLY A 262 -36.90 -58.44 -22.24
C GLY A 262 -37.42 -59.41 -23.30
N LEU A 263 -36.94 -59.35 -24.55
CA LEU A 263 -37.32 -60.29 -25.63
C LEU A 263 -36.84 -61.71 -25.37
N LEU A 264 -35.66 -61.88 -24.83
CA LEU A 264 -35.13 -63.20 -24.45
C LEU A 264 -36.00 -63.84 -23.35
N HIS A 265 -36.34 -63.01 -22.33
CA HIS A 265 -37.19 -63.47 -21.23
C HIS A 265 -38.61 -63.82 -21.73
N LEU A 266 -39.18 -63.02 -22.63
CA LEU A 266 -40.42 -63.25 -23.25
C LEU A 266 -40.43 -64.62 -23.98
N ASN A 267 -39.45 -64.86 -24.85
CA ASN A 267 -39.33 -66.08 -25.60
C ASN A 267 -39.19 -67.28 -24.66
N LYS A 268 -38.39 -67.23 -23.62
CA LYS A 268 -38.27 -68.32 -22.63
C LYS A 268 -39.60 -68.61 -21.91
N THR A 269 -40.31 -67.59 -21.48
CA THR A 269 -41.63 -67.77 -20.81
C THR A 269 -42.65 -68.36 -21.76
N LEU A 270 -42.66 -68.01 -23.05
CA LEU A 270 -43.52 -68.59 -24.07
C LEU A 270 -43.17 -70.03 -24.33
N GLU A 271 -41.91 -70.40 -24.47
CA GLU A 271 -41.45 -71.79 -24.63
C GLU A 271 -41.94 -72.69 -23.48
N LEU A 272 -42.02 -72.14 -22.25
CA LEU A 272 -42.48 -72.89 -21.07
C LEU A 272 -43.99 -72.89 -20.95
N LEU A 273 -44.70 -71.84 -21.39
CA LEU A 273 -46.16 -71.71 -21.26
C LEU A 273 -46.93 -72.49 -22.34
N LYS A 274 -46.53 -72.44 -23.63
CA LYS A 274 -47.22 -72.98 -24.75
C LYS A 274 -47.49 -74.47 -24.58
N PRO A 275 -46.55 -75.38 -24.29
CA PRO A 275 -46.85 -76.81 -24.16
C PRO A 275 -47.79 -77.10 -22.99
N LYS A 276 -47.73 -76.28 -21.88
CA LYS A 276 -48.63 -76.50 -20.74
C LYS A 276 -50.09 -76.07 -21.06
N VAL A 277 -50.26 -74.98 -21.78
CA VAL A 277 -51.56 -74.50 -22.24
C VAL A 277 -52.15 -75.51 -23.21
N ASP A 278 -51.38 -76.07 -24.17
CA ASP A 278 -51.76 -77.03 -25.13
C ASP A 278 -52.25 -78.31 -24.43
N VAL A 279 -51.56 -78.81 -23.42
CA VAL A 279 -51.96 -80.00 -22.63
C VAL A 279 -53.25 -79.76 -21.88
N VAL A 280 -53.38 -78.61 -21.20
CA VAL A 280 -54.59 -78.25 -20.45
C VAL A 280 -55.82 -78.11 -21.41
N GLN A 281 -55.58 -77.51 -22.57
CA GLN A 281 -56.64 -77.35 -23.59
C GLN A 281 -57.06 -78.69 -24.14
N ALA A 282 -56.13 -79.61 -24.41
CA ALA A 282 -56.47 -80.97 -24.83
C ALA A 282 -57.26 -81.71 -23.74
N ASN A 283 -56.84 -81.64 -22.49
CA ASN A 283 -57.52 -82.22 -21.34
C ASN A 283 -58.95 -81.66 -21.17
N LEU A 284 -59.06 -80.33 -21.23
CA LEU A 284 -60.35 -79.62 -21.10
C LEU A 284 -61.32 -80.03 -22.24
N SER A 285 -60.83 -80.10 -23.47
CA SER A 285 -61.53 -80.53 -24.62
C SER A 285 -62.08 -81.99 -24.48
N ALA A 286 -61.26 -82.89 -23.99
CA ALA A 286 -61.64 -84.28 -23.71
C ALA A 286 -62.62 -84.40 -22.58
N VAL A 287 -62.45 -83.60 -21.51
CA VAL A 287 -63.43 -83.52 -20.40
C VAL A 287 -64.74 -82.92 -20.89
N ARG A 288 -64.73 -81.84 -21.69
CA ARG A 288 -65.88 -81.20 -22.29
C ARG A 288 -66.72 -82.24 -23.19
N GLN A 289 -65.98 -82.98 -24.01
CA GLN A 289 -66.59 -84.01 -24.84
C GLN A 289 -67.26 -85.11 -23.98
N ARG A 290 -66.58 -85.53 -22.91
CA ARG A 290 -67.14 -86.48 -21.96
C ARG A 290 -68.41 -85.95 -21.26
N ILE A 291 -68.39 -84.72 -20.81
CA ILE A 291 -69.51 -84.04 -20.19
C ILE A 291 -70.68 -83.96 -21.21
N ASN A 292 -70.43 -83.54 -22.45
CA ASN A 292 -71.38 -83.41 -23.49
C ASN A 292 -72.06 -84.79 -23.78
N ASN A 293 -71.29 -85.86 -23.89
CA ASN A 293 -71.85 -87.22 -24.10
C ASN A 293 -72.72 -87.68 -22.91
N THR A 294 -72.36 -87.36 -21.65
CA THR A 294 -73.10 -87.68 -20.45
C THR A 294 -74.38 -86.87 -20.37
N LEU A 295 -74.38 -85.60 -20.74
CA LEU A 295 -75.55 -84.70 -20.73
C LEU A 295 -76.61 -85.13 -21.80
N HIS A 296 -76.15 -85.77 -22.90
CA HIS A 296 -77.06 -86.29 -23.96
C HIS A 296 -77.42 -87.70 -23.76
N SER A 297 -77.06 -88.41 -22.67
CA SER A 297 -77.41 -89.75 -22.34
C SER A 297 -78.98 -89.82 -22.04
N SER A 298 -79.72 -90.90 -22.53
CA SER A 298 -81.11 -91.08 -22.26
C SER A 298 -81.47 -91.34 -20.79
N GLU A 299 -80.44 -91.60 -19.94
CA GLU A 299 -80.61 -91.79 -18.48
C GLU A 299 -80.39 -90.50 -17.69
N CYS A 300 -80.05 -89.42 -18.37
CA CYS A 300 -79.74 -88.13 -17.65
C CYS A 300 -80.98 -87.27 -17.57
N VAL A 301 -81.44 -87.04 -16.36
CA VAL A 301 -82.71 -86.27 -16.15
C VAL A 301 -82.37 -84.77 -15.97
N ASN A 302 -82.97 -83.93 -16.78
CA ASN A 302 -82.81 -82.45 -16.79
C ASN A 302 -81.43 -81.92 -17.11
N CYS A 303 -80.62 -82.69 -17.84
CA CYS A 303 -79.19 -82.38 -18.08
C CYS A 303 -78.96 -81.29 -19.13
N THR A 304 -79.96 -81.12 -20.07
CA THR A 304 -79.83 -80.03 -21.07
C THR A 304 -79.81 -78.63 -20.51
N SER A 305 -80.16 -78.45 -19.22
CA SER A 305 -80.03 -77.12 -18.52
C SER A 305 -78.63 -76.67 -18.37
N LEU A 306 -77.58 -77.49 -18.40
CA LEU A 306 -76.19 -77.22 -18.30
C LEU A 306 -75.49 -77.00 -19.64
N GLN A 307 -76.16 -77.18 -20.76
CA GLN A 307 -75.55 -76.97 -22.10
C GLN A 307 -74.95 -75.56 -22.28
N PRO A 308 -75.62 -74.48 -21.83
CA PRO A 308 -75.06 -73.15 -21.96
C PRO A 308 -73.74 -72.87 -21.13
N GLU A 309 -73.60 -73.63 -20.03
CA GLU A 309 -72.39 -73.61 -19.25
C GLU A 309 -71.23 -74.40 -19.87
N LEU A 310 -71.62 -75.56 -20.50
CA LEU A 310 -70.67 -76.39 -21.24
C LEU A 310 -70.10 -75.65 -22.46
N ASP A 311 -70.94 -74.88 -23.14
CA ASP A 311 -70.52 -74.08 -24.29
C ASP A 311 -69.49 -72.96 -23.88
N LYS A 312 -69.59 -72.57 -22.69
CA LYS A 312 -68.62 -71.61 -22.11
C LYS A 312 -67.33 -72.26 -21.64
N LEU A 313 -67.33 -73.60 -21.51
CA LEU A 313 -66.13 -74.40 -21.19
C LEU A 313 -65.20 -74.50 -22.42
N SER A 314 -64.67 -73.43 -22.87
CA SER A 314 -63.60 -73.37 -23.86
C SER A 314 -62.48 -72.49 -23.27
N LEU A 315 -61.29 -73.04 -23.14
CA LEU A 315 -60.10 -72.25 -22.97
C LEU A 315 -59.74 -71.79 -24.39
N ASP A 316 -60.00 -70.54 -24.65
CA ASP A 316 -59.53 -69.97 -25.91
C ASP A 316 -58.01 -69.84 -25.79
N GLY A 317 -57.33 -70.96 -26.11
CA GLY A 317 -55.86 -71.09 -25.90
C GLY A 317 -55.02 -70.60 -27.05
N SER A 318 -55.56 -69.90 -27.99
CA SER A 318 -54.84 -69.29 -29.06
C SER A 318 -54.21 -68.00 -28.59
N LEU A 319 -53.12 -68.04 -27.77
CA LEU A 319 -52.29 -66.93 -27.50
C LEU A 319 -51.56 -66.56 -28.79
N GLU A 320 -52.13 -65.60 -29.55
CA GLU A 320 -51.54 -65.09 -30.75
C GLU A 320 -50.55 -64.01 -30.35
N PHE A 321 -49.27 -64.33 -30.42
CA PHE A 321 -48.16 -63.35 -30.18
C PHE A 321 -47.86 -62.58 -31.44
N PRO A 322 -47.68 -61.24 -31.35
CA PRO A 322 -47.15 -60.48 -32.50
C PRO A 322 -45.79 -61.01 -32.89
N ASP A 323 -45.51 -60.99 -34.19
CA ASP A 323 -44.21 -61.42 -34.71
C ASP A 323 -43.10 -60.52 -34.14
N GLN A 324 -42.27 -61.14 -33.30
CA GLN A 324 -41.12 -60.41 -32.66
C GLN A 324 -39.83 -60.46 -33.48
N ASN A 325 -39.82 -61.15 -34.58
CA ASN A 325 -38.63 -61.38 -35.39
C ASN A 325 -38.07 -60.11 -35.95
N ASP A 326 -38.90 -59.12 -36.34
CA ASP A 326 -38.47 -57.83 -36.83
C ASP A 326 -37.84 -57.00 -35.73
N LEU A 327 -38.46 -56.96 -34.56
CA LEU A 327 -37.87 -56.21 -33.40
C LEU A 327 -36.59 -56.87 -32.91
N ARG A 328 -36.56 -58.21 -32.82
CA ARG A 328 -35.41 -58.99 -32.43
C ARG A 328 -34.27 -58.79 -33.42
N SER A 329 -34.48 -58.89 -34.72
CA SER A 329 -33.49 -58.60 -35.77
C SER A 329 -32.98 -57.16 -35.69
N ALA A 330 -33.86 -56.20 -35.43
CA ALA A 330 -33.48 -54.82 -35.28
C ALA A 330 -32.62 -54.59 -34.02
N VAL A 331 -32.96 -55.26 -32.92
CA VAL A 331 -32.14 -55.21 -31.67
C VAL A 331 -30.79 -55.86 -31.91
N ASP A 332 -30.73 -57.05 -32.49
CA ASP A 332 -29.49 -57.75 -32.77
C ASP A 332 -28.57 -56.92 -33.72
N LYS A 333 -29.13 -56.29 -34.74
CA LYS A 333 -28.38 -55.37 -35.63
C LYS A 333 -27.88 -54.13 -34.87
N ALA A 334 -28.68 -53.57 -33.99
CA ALA A 334 -28.26 -52.42 -33.16
C ALA A 334 -27.15 -52.78 -32.15
N ILE A 335 -27.22 -53.98 -31.57
CA ILE A 335 -26.12 -54.51 -30.72
C ILE A 335 -24.85 -54.73 -31.52
N ASN A 336 -24.96 -55.38 -32.68
CA ASN A 336 -23.84 -55.69 -33.57
C ASN A 336 -23.21 -54.40 -34.15
N ALA A 337 -23.93 -53.32 -34.28
CA ALA A 337 -23.43 -52.04 -34.69
C ALA A 337 -22.57 -51.32 -33.61
N ASP A 338 -22.47 -51.95 -32.43
CA ASP A 338 -21.65 -51.50 -31.30
C ASP A 338 -21.83 -50.00 -30.97
N VAL A 339 -23.09 -49.59 -30.81
CA VAL A 339 -23.47 -48.18 -30.51
C VAL A 339 -22.70 -47.63 -29.31
N PHE A 340 -22.56 -48.48 -28.29
CA PHE A 340 -21.84 -48.09 -27.06
C PHE A 340 -20.31 -47.96 -27.32
N GLY A 341 -19.70 -48.88 -28.05
CA GLY A 341 -18.28 -48.81 -28.37
C GLY A 341 -17.92 -47.62 -29.23
N GLN A 342 -18.79 -47.23 -30.18
CA GLN A 342 -18.60 -46.01 -30.97
C GLN A 342 -18.67 -44.75 -30.10
N ALA A 343 -19.63 -44.69 -29.15
CA ALA A 343 -19.67 -43.60 -28.20
C ALA A 343 -18.43 -43.50 -27.31
N ASN A 344 -17.91 -44.63 -26.85
CA ASN A 344 -16.67 -44.69 -26.06
C ASN A 344 -15.47 -44.21 -26.89
N LYS A 345 -15.33 -44.64 -28.16
CA LYS A 345 -14.28 -44.12 -29.05
C LYS A 345 -14.36 -42.60 -29.23
N GLY A 346 -15.58 -42.06 -29.36
CA GLY A 346 -15.82 -40.63 -29.40
C GLY A 346 -15.45 -39.93 -28.09
N ARG A 347 -15.77 -40.55 -26.96
CA ARG A 347 -15.39 -40.03 -25.63
C ARG A 347 -13.89 -40.10 -25.39
N ASP A 348 -13.23 -41.19 -25.69
CA ASP A 348 -11.78 -41.36 -25.59
C ASP A 348 -11.06 -40.32 -26.45
N PHE A 349 -11.57 -40.03 -27.63
CA PHE A 349 -11.03 -38.95 -28.45
C PHE A 349 -11.24 -37.58 -27.79
N PHE A 350 -12.46 -37.30 -27.29
CA PHE A 350 -12.75 -36.07 -26.56
C PHE A 350 -11.81 -35.88 -25.35
N ASP A 351 -11.57 -36.96 -24.61
CA ASP A 351 -10.66 -36.96 -23.48
C ASP A 351 -9.20 -36.81 -23.90
N SER A 352 -8.84 -37.20 -25.13
CA SER A 352 -7.49 -37.02 -25.71
C SER A 352 -7.20 -35.64 -26.28
N ILE A 353 -8.19 -34.75 -26.37
CA ILE A 353 -8.04 -33.39 -26.93
C ILE A 353 -6.88 -32.63 -26.30
N PRO A 354 -6.72 -32.59 -24.95
CA PRO A 354 -5.60 -31.87 -24.34
C PRO A 354 -4.22 -32.34 -24.80
N GLU A 355 -4.00 -33.62 -24.93
CA GLU A 355 -2.73 -34.18 -25.40
C GLU A 355 -2.50 -33.97 -26.90
N LYS A 356 -3.54 -34.03 -27.72
CA LYS A 356 -3.46 -33.67 -29.14
C LYS A 356 -3.10 -32.21 -29.35
N VAL A 357 -3.78 -31.28 -28.64
CA VAL A 357 -3.47 -29.84 -28.70
C VAL A 357 -2.04 -29.56 -28.24
N LYS A 358 -1.58 -30.25 -27.20
CA LYS A 358 -0.18 -30.17 -26.75
C LYS A 358 0.79 -30.56 -27.86
N ASN A 359 0.53 -31.63 -28.60
CA ASN A 359 1.39 -32.11 -29.67
C ASN A 359 1.37 -31.14 -30.88
N GLU A 360 0.21 -30.64 -31.28
CA GLU A 360 0.03 -29.70 -32.36
C GLU A 360 0.65 -28.30 -32.06
N THR A 361 0.57 -27.88 -30.81
CA THR A 361 1.13 -26.56 -30.36
C THR A 361 2.59 -26.61 -29.96
N LYS A 362 3.23 -27.79 -29.94
CA LYS A 362 4.61 -27.96 -29.45
C LYS A 362 5.62 -27.05 -30.15
N LEU A 363 5.54 -26.93 -31.48
CA LEU A 363 6.44 -26.07 -32.25
C LEU A 363 6.21 -24.60 -31.93
N SER A 364 4.94 -24.16 -31.89
CA SER A 364 4.56 -22.79 -31.58
C SER A 364 5.01 -22.39 -30.16
N VAL A 365 4.87 -23.29 -29.21
CA VAL A 365 5.38 -23.10 -27.83
C VAL A 365 6.89 -22.94 -27.84
N GLN A 366 7.62 -23.77 -28.56
CA GLN A 366 9.10 -23.67 -28.67
C GLN A 366 9.54 -22.32 -29.25
N LEU A 367 8.92 -21.87 -30.32
CA LEU A 367 9.21 -20.56 -30.94
C LEU A 367 8.91 -19.41 -29.97
N ALA A 368 7.76 -19.44 -29.28
CA ALA A 368 7.39 -18.45 -28.31
C ALA A 368 8.33 -18.42 -27.09
N LEU A 369 8.86 -19.58 -26.65
CA LEU A 369 9.88 -19.64 -25.60
C LEU A 369 11.19 -18.98 -26.00
N VAL A 370 11.61 -19.11 -27.25
CA VAL A 370 12.81 -18.44 -27.78
C VAL A 370 12.60 -16.93 -27.80
N GLU A 371 11.42 -16.44 -28.19
CA GLU A 371 11.11 -15.02 -28.19
C GLU A 371 11.03 -14.44 -26.77
N LEU A 372 10.51 -15.19 -25.81
CA LEU A 372 10.53 -14.80 -24.41
C LEU A 372 11.95 -14.69 -23.84
N ASP A 373 12.87 -15.57 -24.22
CA ASP A 373 14.27 -15.45 -23.81
C ASP A 373 14.94 -14.21 -24.44
N ARG A 374 14.54 -13.86 -25.66
CA ARG A 374 14.96 -12.62 -26.31
C ARG A 374 14.43 -11.38 -25.57
N ILE A 375 13.13 -11.35 -25.21
CA ILE A 375 12.53 -10.29 -24.39
C ILE A 375 13.25 -10.14 -23.05
N LYS A 376 13.54 -11.25 -22.36
CA LYS A 376 14.28 -11.25 -21.09
C LYS A 376 15.67 -10.62 -21.25
N THR A 377 16.36 -10.93 -22.35
CA THR A 377 17.69 -10.37 -22.63
C THR A 377 17.60 -8.86 -22.93
N GLN A 378 16.60 -8.42 -23.67
CA GLN A 378 16.38 -7.01 -23.98
C GLN A 378 16.04 -6.20 -22.72
N ILE A 379 15.14 -6.68 -21.86
CA ILE A 379 14.82 -6.04 -20.58
C ILE A 379 16.07 -5.89 -19.70
N SER A 380 16.94 -6.92 -19.67
CA SER A 380 18.20 -6.82 -18.94
C SER A 380 19.16 -5.81 -19.59
N GLY A 381 19.06 -5.55 -20.88
CA GLY A 381 19.82 -4.54 -21.61
C GLY A 381 19.38 -3.11 -21.29
N VAL A 382 18.07 -2.87 -21.10
CA VAL A 382 17.52 -1.55 -20.76
C VAL A 382 18.18 -0.97 -19.51
N THR A 383 18.39 -1.77 -18.48
CA THR A 383 19.04 -1.32 -17.22
C THR A 383 20.51 -0.96 -17.41
N LYS A 384 21.20 -1.54 -18.40
CA LYS A 384 22.60 -1.18 -18.70
C LYS A 384 22.70 0.15 -19.43
N ASN A 385 21.67 0.55 -20.15
CA ASN A 385 21.63 1.78 -20.95
C ASN A 385 21.16 3.00 -20.12
N LEU A 386 20.63 2.79 -18.93
CA LEU A 386 20.28 3.91 -18.04
C LEU A 386 21.58 4.62 -17.58
N PRO A 387 21.65 5.96 -17.61
CA PRO A 387 22.86 6.73 -17.30
C PRO A 387 23.16 6.75 -15.77
N LEU A 388 23.30 5.57 -15.18
CA LEU A 388 23.58 5.42 -13.73
C LEU A 388 25.01 5.84 -13.34
N ASP A 389 25.92 6.00 -14.30
CA ASP A 389 27.29 6.44 -14.05
C ASP A 389 27.35 7.89 -13.53
N VAL A 390 26.35 8.72 -13.86
CA VAL A 390 26.20 10.06 -13.27
C VAL A 390 26.11 10.02 -11.75
N LEU A 391 25.44 9.00 -11.20
CA LEU A 391 25.35 8.82 -9.74
C LEU A 391 26.71 8.56 -9.09
N LYS A 392 27.63 7.87 -9.78
CA LYS A 392 29.00 7.65 -9.28
C LYS A 392 29.78 8.95 -9.21
N ASN A 393 29.58 9.85 -10.17
CA ASN A 393 30.23 11.15 -10.20
C ASN A 393 29.80 12.05 -9.02
N ILE A 394 28.60 11.83 -8.49
CA ILE A 394 28.09 12.53 -7.29
C ILE A 394 28.62 11.86 -6.00
N LEU A 395 28.79 10.56 -6.00
CA LEU A 395 29.26 9.82 -4.82
C LEU A 395 30.70 10.14 -4.42
N THR A 396 31.57 10.43 -5.40
CA THR A 396 32.98 10.77 -5.13
C THR A 396 33.13 12.06 -4.33
N PRO A 397 32.58 13.21 -4.74
CA PRO A 397 32.59 14.44 -3.96
C PRO A 397 31.96 14.30 -2.56
N LEU A 398 30.86 13.52 -2.43
CA LEU A 398 30.24 13.27 -1.12
C LEU A 398 31.17 12.51 -0.19
N THR A 399 31.93 11.56 -0.71
CA THR A 399 32.89 10.78 0.06
C THR A 399 34.09 11.65 0.48
N GLU A 400 34.54 12.55 -0.40
CA GLU A 400 35.60 13.52 -0.09
C GLU A 400 35.13 14.54 0.95
N ALA A 401 33.91 15.05 0.83
CA ALA A 401 33.29 15.91 1.82
C ALA A 401 33.19 15.23 3.19
N GLN A 402 32.77 13.99 3.23
CA GLN A 402 32.67 13.19 4.46
C GLN A 402 34.06 13.00 5.10
N LYS A 403 35.07 12.76 4.27
CA LYS A 403 36.46 12.66 4.74
C LYS A 403 36.94 14.00 5.31
N SER A 404 36.71 15.10 4.59
CA SER A 404 37.08 16.47 5.04
C SER A 404 36.41 16.82 6.37
N ILE A 405 35.12 16.47 6.56
CA ILE A 405 34.44 16.69 7.84
C ILE A 405 35.09 15.87 8.96
N LYS A 406 35.46 14.62 8.71
CA LYS A 406 36.15 13.78 9.69
C LYS A 406 37.51 14.33 10.05
N ASP A 407 38.27 14.87 9.07
CA ASP A 407 39.61 15.44 9.28
C ASP A 407 39.53 16.75 10.10
N VAL A 408 38.45 17.53 9.93
CA VAL A 408 38.22 18.80 10.66
C VAL A 408 37.54 18.54 12.03
N SER A 409 36.86 17.42 12.22
CA SER A 409 36.11 17.11 13.45
C SER A 409 36.94 17.31 14.76
N PRO A 410 38.18 16.83 14.91
CA PRO A 410 38.95 17.01 16.14
C PRO A 410 39.30 18.49 16.42
N TYR A 411 39.47 19.30 15.37
CA TYR A 411 39.68 20.75 15.52
C TYR A 411 38.39 21.46 15.98
N LEU A 412 37.23 21.05 15.48
CA LEU A 412 35.94 21.59 15.91
C LEU A 412 35.62 21.19 17.34
N GLU A 413 35.93 19.98 17.75
CA GLU A 413 35.74 19.54 19.14
C GLU A 413 36.60 20.38 20.09
N LYS A 414 37.87 20.57 19.78
CA LYS A 414 38.79 21.45 20.54
C LYS A 414 38.29 22.88 20.55
N SER A 415 37.84 23.42 19.40
CA SER A 415 37.27 24.76 19.28
C SER A 415 36.01 24.91 20.13
N SER A 416 35.13 23.88 20.16
CA SER A 416 33.94 23.84 21.00
C SER A 416 34.28 23.97 22.49
N GLN A 417 35.30 23.23 22.97
CA GLN A 417 35.73 23.28 24.36
C GLN A 417 36.31 24.68 24.71
N ILE A 418 37.10 25.26 23.81
CA ILE A 418 37.65 26.62 23.98
C ILE A 418 36.52 27.65 23.97
N SER A 419 35.62 27.61 23.02
CA SER A 419 34.51 28.55 22.93
C SER A 419 33.59 28.49 24.15
N ARG A 420 33.33 27.28 24.68
CA ARG A 420 32.60 27.07 25.93
C ARG A 420 33.30 27.70 27.12
N ALA A 421 34.62 27.47 27.26
CA ALA A 421 35.42 28.06 28.34
C ALA A 421 35.43 29.59 28.26
N VAL A 422 35.67 30.16 27.08
CA VAL A 422 35.66 31.61 26.85
C VAL A 422 34.27 32.19 27.16
N GLY A 423 33.20 31.59 26.63
CA GLY A 423 31.81 32.03 26.89
C GLY A 423 31.45 31.98 28.37
N LEU A 424 31.88 30.93 29.08
CA LEU A 424 31.70 30.80 30.53
C LEU A 424 32.46 31.92 31.29
N ILE A 425 33.74 32.16 30.96
CA ILE A 425 34.54 33.20 31.59
C ILE A 425 33.89 34.58 31.38
N LEU A 426 33.49 34.90 30.13
CA LEU A 426 32.84 36.18 29.83
C LEU A 426 31.54 36.35 30.61
N SER A 427 30.71 35.29 30.68
CA SER A 427 29.47 35.31 31.46
C SER A 427 29.72 35.47 32.96
N CYS A 428 30.72 34.76 33.51
CA CYS A 428 31.11 34.93 34.93
C CYS A 428 31.60 36.31 35.28
N LEU A 429 32.32 36.96 34.38
CA LEU A 429 32.80 38.35 34.59
C LEU A 429 31.63 39.35 34.63
N ILE A 430 30.62 39.19 33.77
CA ILE A 430 29.42 40.01 33.85
C ILE A 430 28.63 39.69 35.10
N LEU A 431 28.51 38.40 35.44
CA LEU A 431 27.82 37.97 36.67
C LEU A 431 28.48 38.58 37.93
N LEU A 432 29.81 38.71 37.94
CA LEU A 432 30.52 39.35 39.02
C LEU A 432 30.11 40.83 39.19
N VAL A 433 29.94 41.57 38.08
CA VAL A 433 29.41 42.93 38.10
C VAL A 433 27.98 42.95 38.64
N VAL A 434 27.13 42.06 38.23
CA VAL A 434 25.74 41.92 38.69
C VAL A 434 25.72 41.63 40.21
N ILE A 435 26.57 40.71 40.68
CA ILE A 435 26.67 40.36 42.11
C ILE A 435 27.16 41.57 42.92
N CYS A 436 28.16 42.29 42.42
CA CYS A 436 28.64 43.53 43.07
C CYS A 436 27.52 44.57 43.18
N ASN A 437 26.75 44.79 42.12
CA ASN A 437 25.60 45.69 42.14
C ASN A 437 24.48 45.18 43.10
N PHE A 438 24.21 43.90 43.09
CA PHE A 438 23.18 43.32 43.95
C PHE A 438 23.55 43.37 45.42
N LEU A 439 24.83 43.05 45.76
CA LEU A 439 25.35 43.24 47.13
C LEU A 439 25.36 44.71 47.52
N GLY A 440 25.68 45.60 46.58
CA GLY A 440 25.61 47.06 46.77
C GLY A 440 24.17 47.50 47.12
N LEU A 441 23.18 47.01 46.36
CA LEU A 441 21.76 47.29 46.63
C LEU A 441 21.30 46.74 47.98
N LEU A 442 21.64 45.47 48.29
CA LEU A 442 21.20 44.79 49.52
C LEU A 442 21.86 45.44 50.75
N LEU A 443 23.19 45.42 50.80
CA LEU A 443 23.95 45.93 51.98
C LEU A 443 23.76 47.43 52.18
N GLY A 444 23.65 48.17 51.04
CA GLY A 444 23.41 49.62 51.09
C GLY A 444 22.11 49.99 51.79
N VAL A 445 21.03 49.28 51.53
CA VAL A 445 19.70 49.56 52.12
C VAL A 445 19.59 49.01 53.54
N THR A 446 20.02 47.76 53.79
CA THR A 446 19.88 47.08 55.07
C THR A 446 20.71 47.78 56.15
N GLY A 447 21.89 48.30 55.80
CA GLY A 447 22.77 48.98 56.73
C GLY A 447 22.52 50.50 56.91
N LEU A 448 21.58 51.07 56.15
CA LEU A 448 21.38 52.54 56.18
C LEU A 448 20.22 52.94 57.11
N ASN A 449 20.55 53.68 58.19
CA ASN A 449 19.59 54.38 58.96
C ASN A 449 19.35 55.80 58.38
N PRO A 450 18.13 56.17 57.95
CA PRO A 450 17.85 57.46 57.32
C PRO A 450 18.16 58.69 58.20
N LYS A 451 18.26 58.49 59.54
CA LYS A 451 18.49 59.60 60.51
C LYS A 451 19.98 59.78 60.77
N ASP A 452 20.87 58.87 60.41
CA ASP A 452 22.28 58.94 60.65
C ASP A 452 22.99 60.01 59.76
N ASN A 453 23.94 60.70 60.38
CA ASN A 453 24.74 61.61 59.64
C ASN A 453 25.60 60.87 58.58
N PRO A 454 25.89 61.52 57.44
CA PRO A 454 26.67 60.87 56.38
C PRO A 454 28.05 60.39 56.85
N THR A 455 28.66 60.96 57.91
CA THR A 455 29.92 60.59 58.48
C THR A 455 29.85 59.35 59.42
N GLU A 456 28.63 59.07 59.99
CA GLU A 456 28.46 58.03 60.98
C GLU A 456 27.71 56.79 60.42
N ARG A 457 27.58 56.62 59.08
CA ARG A 457 26.94 55.48 58.44
C ARG A 457 27.55 54.20 58.89
N SER A 458 26.64 53.17 59.04
CA SER A 458 27.05 51.83 59.46
C SER A 458 28.14 51.23 58.52
N GLY A 459 28.93 50.31 59.05
CA GLY A 459 29.89 49.53 58.25
C GLY A 459 29.23 48.79 57.10
N THR A 460 28.03 48.22 57.35
CA THR A 460 27.24 47.47 56.32
C THR A 460 26.86 48.38 55.15
N SER A 461 26.32 49.58 55.42
CA SER A 461 25.99 50.55 54.35
C SER A 461 27.22 50.97 53.57
N ASN A 462 28.35 51.18 54.27
CA ASN A 462 29.62 51.56 53.61
C ASN A 462 30.15 50.47 52.73
N CYS A 463 30.09 49.16 53.15
CA CYS A 463 30.41 48.03 52.29
C CYS A 463 29.54 47.97 51.03
N GLY A 464 28.21 48.19 51.14
CA GLY A 464 27.37 48.31 49.97
C GLY A 464 27.79 49.36 48.96
N GLY A 465 28.19 50.57 49.48
CA GLY A 465 28.78 51.61 48.62
C GLY A 465 30.12 51.22 48.00
N ILE A 466 30.98 50.42 48.70
CA ILE A 466 32.25 49.89 48.14
C ILE A 466 31.94 48.88 47.04
N PHE A 467 30.99 47.94 47.24
CA PHE A 467 30.64 46.96 46.19
C PHE A 467 30.19 47.64 44.87
N PHE A 468 29.40 48.70 44.93
CA PHE A 468 29.11 49.48 43.72
C PHE A 468 30.37 50.03 43.03
N MET A 469 31.31 50.54 43.77
CA MET A 469 32.56 51.09 43.19
C MET A 469 33.43 50.00 42.63
N VAL A 470 33.48 48.80 43.22
CA VAL A 470 34.14 47.60 42.71
C VAL A 470 33.51 47.19 41.40
N GLY A 471 32.17 47.06 41.34
CA GLY A 471 31.43 46.77 40.16
C GLY A 471 31.69 47.76 39.00
N VAL A 472 31.73 49.06 39.33
CA VAL A 472 32.10 50.11 38.35
C VAL A 472 33.53 49.92 37.84
N GLY A 473 34.50 49.62 38.73
CA GLY A 473 35.89 49.35 38.33
C GLY A 473 35.99 48.15 37.38
N PHE A 474 35.32 47.03 37.72
CA PHE A 474 35.26 45.87 36.83
C PHE A 474 34.61 46.21 35.49
N SER A 475 33.50 46.94 35.49
CA SER A 475 32.83 47.36 34.26
C SER A 475 33.77 48.12 33.30
N PHE A 476 34.55 49.09 33.80
CA PHE A 476 35.53 49.83 32.97
C PHE A 476 36.68 48.93 32.47
N LEU A 477 37.12 47.99 33.30
CA LEU A 477 38.23 47.11 32.97
C LEU A 477 37.89 46.15 31.85
N VAL A 478 36.67 45.55 31.89
CA VAL A 478 36.32 44.43 30.99
C VAL A 478 35.47 44.88 29.80
N SER A 479 34.73 45.98 29.84
CA SER A 479 33.76 46.34 28.81
C SER A 479 34.33 46.52 27.41
N TRP A 480 35.55 47.03 27.27
CA TRP A 480 36.19 47.19 25.97
C TRP A 480 36.59 45.87 25.34
N ILE A 481 37.01 44.85 26.15
CA ILE A 481 37.30 43.49 25.69
C ILE A 481 36.02 42.83 25.21
N PHE A 482 34.94 42.98 25.99
CA PHE A 482 33.65 42.43 25.62
C PHE A 482 33.11 43.03 24.32
N MET A 483 33.25 44.34 24.15
CA MET A 483 32.82 44.97 22.89
C MET A 483 33.65 44.55 21.70
N LEU A 484 34.93 44.26 21.88
CA LEU A 484 35.76 43.67 20.84
C LEU A 484 35.23 42.29 20.41
N VAL A 485 34.86 41.44 21.40
CA VAL A 485 34.26 40.14 21.13
C VAL A 485 32.88 40.29 20.44
N VAL A 486 32.04 41.22 20.90
CA VAL A 486 30.75 41.55 20.25
C VAL A 486 30.97 41.91 18.80
N LEU A 487 31.93 42.78 18.47
CA LEU A 487 32.17 43.20 17.08
C LEU A 487 32.63 42.07 16.18
N ILE A 488 33.57 41.22 16.65
CA ILE A 488 34.04 40.08 15.87
C ILE A 488 32.88 39.13 15.59
N LEU A 489 32.09 38.74 16.63
CA LEU A 489 31.00 37.81 16.50
C LEU A 489 29.80 38.40 15.73
N PHE A 490 29.55 39.70 15.85
CA PHE A 490 28.54 40.43 15.06
C PHE A 490 28.87 40.43 13.59
N ILE A 491 30.15 40.73 13.20
CA ILE A 491 30.55 40.67 11.79
C ILE A 491 30.41 39.27 11.24
N VAL A 492 30.90 38.25 11.96
CA VAL A 492 30.85 36.85 11.51
C VAL A 492 29.43 36.33 11.50
N GLY A 493 28.71 36.39 12.61
CA GLY A 493 27.37 35.83 12.77
C GLY A 493 26.31 36.60 11.99
N GLY A 494 26.41 37.96 11.97
CA GLY A 494 25.50 38.81 11.22
C GLY A 494 25.60 38.58 9.72
N ASN A 495 26.81 38.58 9.17
CA ASN A 495 27.03 38.30 7.74
C ASN A 495 26.68 36.84 7.38
N SER A 496 26.96 35.88 8.26
CA SER A 496 26.52 34.50 8.05
C SER A 496 24.99 34.42 7.94
N TYR A 497 24.27 35.16 8.74
CA TYR A 497 22.80 35.21 8.63
C TYR A 497 22.33 35.90 7.35
N THR A 498 22.85 37.14 7.06
CA THR A 498 22.34 37.93 5.94
C THR A 498 22.76 37.42 4.57
N MET A 499 23.96 36.81 4.46
CA MET A 499 24.54 36.35 3.19
C MET A 499 24.33 34.87 2.91
N VAL A 500 24.11 34.06 3.95
CA VAL A 500 23.94 32.62 3.80
C VAL A 500 22.57 32.16 4.26
N CYS A 501 22.21 32.41 5.52
CA CYS A 501 21.03 31.78 6.10
C CYS A 501 19.70 32.32 5.54
N LYS A 502 19.52 33.64 5.48
CA LYS A 502 18.35 34.28 4.93
C LYS A 502 18.14 33.95 3.44
N PRO A 503 19.18 34.03 2.57
CA PRO A 503 19.06 33.65 1.17
C PRO A 503 18.85 32.14 0.96
N TRP A 504 19.35 31.30 1.88
CA TRP A 504 19.07 29.85 1.83
C TRP A 504 17.59 29.57 2.10
N GLN A 505 17.02 30.14 3.15
CA GLN A 505 15.60 30.00 3.49
C GLN A 505 14.67 30.51 2.38
N ASN A 506 15.04 31.61 1.72
CA ASN A 506 14.30 32.17 0.60
C ASN A 506 14.61 31.50 -0.75
N LYS A 507 15.44 30.44 -0.76
CA LYS A 507 15.90 29.75 -1.98
C LYS A 507 16.74 30.64 -2.94
N GLU A 508 17.10 31.86 -2.57
CA GLU A 508 17.89 32.78 -3.39
C GLU A 508 19.35 32.27 -3.60
N LEU A 509 19.87 31.58 -2.59
CA LEU A 509 21.17 30.93 -2.68
C LEU A 509 21.19 29.81 -3.70
N ILE A 510 20.13 28.99 -3.75
CA ILE A 510 19.97 27.91 -4.73
C ILE A 510 19.83 28.50 -6.15
N GLN A 511 19.08 29.60 -6.29
CA GLN A 511 18.96 30.34 -7.56
C GLN A 511 20.29 30.97 -8.02
N LEU A 512 21.17 31.37 -7.09
CA LEU A 512 22.50 31.84 -7.43
C LEU A 512 23.32 30.70 -8.05
N ILE A 513 23.25 29.50 -7.48
CA ILE A 513 23.95 28.31 -7.98
C ILE A 513 23.46 27.93 -9.40
N ASP A 514 22.19 28.15 -9.70
CA ASP A 514 21.61 27.93 -11.03
C ASP A 514 22.14 28.89 -12.10
N THR A 515 22.87 29.94 -11.70
CA THR A 515 23.36 30.93 -12.65
C THR A 515 24.64 30.43 -13.33
N PRO A 516 24.70 30.42 -14.68
CA PRO A 516 25.86 29.91 -15.40
C PRO A 516 27.15 30.59 -14.98
N GLY A 517 28.20 29.82 -14.68
CA GLY A 517 29.53 30.29 -14.31
C GLY A 517 29.76 30.46 -12.80
N VAL A 518 28.79 30.21 -11.95
CA VAL A 518 28.98 30.19 -10.47
C VAL A 518 29.73 28.93 -10.05
N ILE A 519 29.37 27.78 -10.57
CA ILE A 519 30.15 26.56 -10.43
C ILE A 519 30.87 26.32 -11.77
N PRO A 520 32.22 26.31 -11.81
CA PRO A 520 32.95 26.07 -13.04
C PRO A 520 32.56 24.70 -13.65
N ASN A 521 32.27 24.71 -14.93
CA ASN A 521 31.92 23.51 -15.72
C ASN A 521 30.70 22.71 -15.22
N PHE A 522 29.86 23.28 -14.38
CA PHE A 522 28.65 22.65 -13.91
C PHE A 522 27.42 23.24 -14.60
N ASN A 523 26.75 22.42 -15.42
CA ASN A 523 25.41 22.67 -15.92
C ASN A 523 24.66 21.35 -15.88
N LEU A 524 23.62 21.30 -15.07
CA LEU A 524 22.85 20.08 -14.82
C LEU A 524 22.24 19.53 -16.13
N SER A 525 21.73 20.40 -16.97
CA SER A 525 21.16 20.01 -18.26
C SER A 525 22.20 19.42 -19.21
N SER A 526 23.37 20.04 -19.32
CA SER A 526 24.46 19.52 -20.19
C SER A 526 25.09 18.24 -19.62
N THR A 527 25.17 18.11 -18.31
CA THR A 527 25.68 16.89 -17.66
C THR A 527 24.76 15.70 -17.90
N LEU A 528 23.47 15.95 -18.02
CA LEU A 528 22.43 14.93 -18.29
C LEU A 528 22.07 14.83 -19.77
N ASN A 529 22.69 15.61 -20.67
CA ASN A 529 22.34 15.69 -22.10
C ASN A 529 20.85 16.01 -22.36
N LEU A 530 20.28 16.90 -21.53
CA LEU A 530 18.89 17.33 -21.69
C LEU A 530 18.77 18.50 -22.66
N ASN A 531 17.69 18.52 -23.42
CA ASN A 531 17.32 19.65 -24.27
C ASN A 531 16.70 20.79 -23.47
N THR A 532 16.04 20.49 -22.35
CA THR A 532 15.42 21.47 -21.44
C THR A 532 16.45 22.04 -20.47
N ASN A 533 16.28 23.34 -20.12
CA ASN A 533 17.12 23.99 -19.13
C ASN A 533 16.61 23.62 -17.71
N LEU A 534 17.17 22.55 -17.15
CA LEU A 534 16.83 22.07 -15.81
C LEU A 534 17.51 22.94 -14.75
N LYS A 535 16.73 23.60 -13.90
CA LYS A 535 17.21 24.44 -12.79
C LYS A 535 17.25 23.65 -11.49
N ILE A 536 18.33 23.79 -10.72
CA ILE A 536 18.50 23.14 -9.41
C ILE A 536 17.38 23.53 -8.45
N VAL A 537 16.88 24.79 -8.53
CA VAL A 537 15.78 25.23 -7.70
C VAL A 537 14.49 24.46 -7.96
N ASN A 538 14.22 24.07 -9.22
CA ASN A 538 13.06 23.26 -9.57
C ASN A 538 13.25 21.82 -9.08
N VAL A 539 14.43 21.24 -9.34
CA VAL A 539 14.82 19.92 -8.82
C VAL A 539 14.66 19.84 -7.30
N TYR A 540 15.16 20.86 -6.59
CA TYR A 540 15.01 20.90 -5.14
C TYR A 540 13.53 20.98 -4.70
N SER A 541 12.71 21.78 -5.40
CA SER A 541 11.27 21.88 -5.11
C SER A 541 10.53 20.56 -5.36
N ASP A 542 10.83 19.87 -6.45
CA ASP A 542 10.28 18.57 -6.77
C ASP A 542 10.72 17.50 -5.76
N CYS A 543 11.97 17.57 -5.30
CA CYS A 543 12.47 16.71 -4.24
C CYS A 543 11.83 17.00 -2.87
N GLN A 544 11.45 18.24 -2.57
CA GLN A 544 10.65 18.55 -1.37
C GLN A 544 9.27 17.89 -1.41
N GLU A 545 8.69 17.72 -2.61
CA GLU A 545 7.46 16.97 -2.85
C GLU A 545 7.69 15.46 -2.96
N ASN A 546 8.92 15.00 -2.77
CA ASN A 546 9.35 13.60 -2.86
C ASN A 546 9.04 12.94 -4.21
N LYS A 547 9.15 13.69 -5.32
CA LYS A 547 8.97 13.14 -6.67
C LYS A 547 10.08 12.14 -7.03
N ALA A 548 9.77 11.23 -7.94
CA ALA A 548 10.74 10.27 -8.46
C ALA A 548 11.79 10.96 -9.34
N LEU A 549 12.97 10.36 -9.40
CA LEU A 549 14.08 10.83 -10.25
C LEU A 549 13.68 11.01 -11.71
N TRP A 550 12.85 10.10 -12.23
CA TRP A 550 12.37 10.14 -13.61
C TRP A 550 11.70 11.47 -13.95
N THR A 551 10.77 11.88 -13.11
CA THR A 551 9.98 13.11 -13.28
C THR A 551 10.82 14.34 -12.98
N THR A 552 11.61 14.30 -11.89
CA THR A 552 12.44 15.42 -11.41
C THR A 552 13.54 15.80 -12.40
N PHE A 553 14.15 14.81 -13.05
CA PHE A 553 15.26 15.04 -14.00
C PHE A 553 14.82 14.98 -15.46
N HIS A 554 13.52 14.94 -15.77
CA HIS A 554 12.97 14.87 -17.12
C HIS A 554 13.61 13.76 -17.99
N LEU A 555 13.82 12.58 -17.40
CA LEU A 555 14.52 11.48 -18.05
C LEU A 555 13.80 10.94 -19.30
N ASN A 556 12.52 11.29 -19.46
CA ASN A 556 11.76 11.03 -20.68
C ASN A 556 12.32 11.71 -21.93
N GLU A 557 13.17 12.74 -21.80
CA GLU A 557 13.84 13.38 -22.93
C GLU A 557 15.04 12.60 -23.44
N ILE A 558 15.67 11.81 -22.57
CA ILE A 558 16.87 11.01 -22.91
C ILE A 558 16.48 9.60 -23.28
N PHE A 559 15.44 9.07 -22.67
CA PHE A 559 15.07 7.69 -22.78
C PHE A 559 13.54 7.54 -22.90
N ASP A 560 13.09 7.03 -24.02
CA ASP A 560 11.66 6.77 -24.26
C ASP A 560 11.24 5.44 -23.61
N LEU A 561 10.88 5.53 -22.32
CA LEU A 561 10.43 4.39 -21.55
C LEU A 561 9.21 3.71 -22.15
N ASN A 562 8.29 4.46 -22.74
CA ASN A 562 7.09 3.89 -23.34
C ASN A 562 7.43 3.04 -24.57
N SER A 563 8.37 3.50 -25.41
CA SER A 563 8.84 2.74 -26.56
C SER A 563 9.61 1.47 -26.15
N GLU A 564 10.37 1.54 -25.08
CA GLU A 564 11.16 0.39 -24.59
C GLU A 564 10.31 -0.63 -23.80
N LEU A 565 9.24 -0.17 -23.14
CA LEU A 565 8.27 -1.03 -22.45
C LEU A 565 7.10 -1.44 -23.35
N ASP A 566 7.12 -1.07 -24.66
CA ASP A 566 6.06 -1.47 -25.58
C ASP A 566 6.12 -2.98 -25.88
N VAL A 567 5.39 -3.73 -25.09
CA VAL A 567 5.30 -5.19 -25.21
C VAL A 567 4.68 -5.61 -26.54
N SER A 568 3.89 -4.74 -27.19
CA SER A 568 3.21 -5.08 -28.45
C SER A 568 4.21 -5.40 -29.56
N LYS A 569 5.40 -4.81 -29.54
CA LYS A 569 6.50 -5.14 -30.48
C LYS A 569 6.93 -6.60 -30.37
N TYR A 570 6.96 -7.13 -29.15
CA TYR A 570 7.52 -8.44 -28.83
C TYR A 570 6.46 -9.53 -28.80
N THR A 571 5.24 -9.19 -28.44
CA THR A 571 4.14 -10.15 -28.31
C THR A 571 3.43 -10.41 -29.63
N ARG A 572 3.62 -9.55 -30.63
CA ARG A 572 3.04 -9.73 -31.99
C ARG A 572 3.49 -11.05 -32.61
N ASP A 573 4.77 -11.35 -32.53
CA ASP A 573 5.36 -12.56 -33.13
C ASP A 573 4.87 -13.81 -32.38
N ILE A 574 4.73 -13.73 -31.05
CA ILE A 574 4.13 -14.80 -30.26
C ILE A 574 2.66 -15.01 -30.68
N TYR A 575 1.91 -13.92 -30.82
CA TYR A 575 0.52 -14.00 -31.25
C TYR A 575 0.36 -14.65 -32.64
N GLN A 576 1.13 -14.19 -33.59
CA GLN A 576 1.14 -14.76 -34.98
C GLN A 576 1.50 -16.23 -34.96
N THR A 577 2.50 -16.63 -34.20
CA THR A 577 2.95 -18.02 -34.09
C THR A 577 1.83 -18.96 -33.61
N PHE A 578 0.96 -18.48 -32.73
CA PHE A 578 -0.20 -19.27 -32.28
C PHE A 578 -1.42 -19.13 -33.19
N GLU A 579 -1.60 -18.00 -33.87
CA GLU A 579 -2.67 -17.83 -34.86
C GLU A 579 -2.45 -18.71 -36.07
N ASP A 580 -1.18 -18.90 -36.51
CA ASP A 580 -0.77 -19.76 -37.60
C ASP A 580 -0.72 -21.25 -37.21
N ALA A 581 -0.81 -21.59 -35.94
CA ALA A 581 -0.86 -22.97 -35.47
C ALA A 581 -2.20 -23.62 -35.89
N GLN A 582 -2.12 -24.46 -36.93
CA GLN A 582 -3.29 -25.23 -37.37
C GLN A 582 -3.57 -26.38 -36.41
N ILE A 583 -4.36 -26.13 -35.40
CA ILE A 583 -4.80 -27.16 -34.43
C ILE A 583 -5.91 -27.97 -35.13
N ASN A 584 -5.52 -29.11 -35.73
CA ASN A 584 -6.44 -29.96 -36.45
C ASN A 584 -7.10 -31.00 -35.52
N ILE A 585 -8.28 -30.71 -35.04
CA ILE A 585 -9.12 -31.61 -34.22
C ILE A 585 -10.26 -32.25 -35.10
N ALA A 586 -10.26 -31.95 -36.39
CA ALA A 586 -11.31 -32.38 -37.33
C ALA A 586 -11.28 -33.90 -37.64
N ASN A 587 -12.41 -34.41 -38.08
CA ASN A 587 -12.69 -35.78 -38.51
C ASN A 587 -13.12 -36.79 -37.45
N ILE A 588 -13.97 -36.36 -36.51
CA ILE A 588 -14.62 -37.31 -35.62
C ILE A 588 -16.08 -37.48 -36.03
N THR A 589 -16.45 -38.74 -36.30
CA THR A 589 -17.83 -39.13 -36.47
C THR A 589 -18.33 -39.77 -35.17
N ILE A 590 -19.25 -39.10 -34.48
CA ILE A 590 -19.81 -39.61 -33.20
C ILE A 590 -20.63 -40.90 -33.43
N LEU A 591 -21.47 -40.91 -34.44
CA LEU A 591 -22.20 -42.08 -34.91
C LEU A 591 -22.11 -42.18 -36.43
N THR A 592 -21.72 -43.35 -36.93
CA THR A 592 -21.65 -43.58 -38.37
C THR A 592 -23.07 -43.56 -38.98
N PRO A 593 -23.19 -43.26 -40.28
CA PRO A 593 -24.50 -43.36 -40.99
C PRO A 593 -25.17 -44.71 -40.81
N GLU A 594 -24.40 -45.79 -40.77
CA GLU A 594 -24.85 -47.17 -40.57
C GLU A 594 -25.55 -47.30 -39.19
N VAL A 595 -24.92 -46.86 -38.11
CA VAL A 595 -25.51 -46.91 -36.77
C VAL A 595 -26.77 -46.04 -36.65
N LYS A 596 -26.81 -44.88 -37.29
CA LYS A 596 -28.03 -44.06 -37.38
C LYS A 596 -29.17 -44.79 -38.06
N SER A 597 -28.85 -45.51 -39.16
CA SER A 597 -29.85 -46.34 -39.89
C SER A 597 -30.38 -47.48 -38.99
N GLN A 598 -29.47 -48.19 -38.30
CA GLN A 598 -29.91 -49.29 -37.41
C GLN A 598 -30.75 -48.80 -36.23
N LEU A 599 -30.42 -47.62 -35.65
CA LEU A 599 -31.25 -47.01 -34.61
C LEU A 599 -32.65 -46.60 -35.12
N ASN A 600 -32.74 -46.07 -36.35
CA ASN A 600 -34.02 -45.77 -36.95
C ASN A 600 -34.85 -47.07 -37.22
N ASN A 601 -34.20 -48.11 -37.70
CA ASN A 601 -34.87 -49.44 -37.89
C ASN A 601 -35.33 -50.02 -36.56
N PHE A 602 -34.52 -49.88 -35.50
CA PHE A 602 -34.94 -50.34 -34.17
C PHE A 602 -36.14 -49.54 -33.65
N SER A 603 -36.13 -48.21 -33.88
CA SER A 603 -37.27 -47.34 -33.47
C SER A 603 -38.54 -47.71 -34.24
N SER A 604 -38.48 -47.93 -35.55
CA SER A 604 -39.65 -48.30 -36.35
C SER A 604 -40.20 -49.70 -36.02
N SER A 605 -39.31 -50.70 -35.84
CA SER A 605 -39.69 -52.03 -35.41
C SER A 605 -40.33 -52.04 -34.02
N ALA A 606 -39.83 -51.21 -33.09
CA ALA A 606 -40.43 -51.04 -31.77
C ALA A 606 -41.85 -50.42 -31.83
N SER A 607 -42.01 -49.42 -32.72
CA SER A 607 -43.31 -48.72 -32.89
C SER A 607 -44.37 -49.55 -33.52
N SER A 608 -44.01 -50.56 -34.32
CA SER A 608 -44.98 -51.49 -34.96
C SER A 608 -45.52 -52.57 -34.01
N MET A 609 -44.86 -52.78 -32.87
CA MET A 609 -45.31 -53.78 -31.89
C MET A 609 -46.52 -53.34 -31.10
N ASN A 610 -47.63 -54.16 -31.22
CA ASN A 610 -48.83 -53.92 -30.45
C ASN A 610 -48.99 -54.99 -29.36
N PHE A 611 -48.77 -54.69 -28.16
CA PHE A 611 -48.92 -55.61 -27.01
C PHE A 611 -50.32 -55.59 -26.37
N SER A 612 -51.25 -54.76 -26.85
CA SER A 612 -52.57 -54.62 -26.23
C SER A 612 -53.40 -55.88 -26.33
N ASN A 613 -53.33 -56.53 -27.52
CA ASN A 613 -54.12 -57.79 -27.80
C ASN A 613 -53.62 -58.92 -26.89
N ILE A 614 -52.32 -59.11 -26.74
CA ILE A 614 -51.77 -60.20 -25.90
C ILE A 614 -52.11 -59.98 -24.42
N ILE A 615 -52.06 -58.70 -23.96
CA ILE A 615 -52.43 -58.33 -22.57
C ILE A 615 -53.91 -58.71 -22.32
N GLN A 616 -54.79 -58.48 -23.31
CA GLN A 616 -56.21 -58.89 -23.21
C GLN A 616 -56.34 -60.40 -23.21
N GLN A 617 -55.71 -61.12 -24.11
CA GLN A 617 -55.76 -62.61 -24.15
C GLN A 617 -55.23 -63.21 -22.83
N ILE A 618 -54.17 -62.65 -22.24
CA ILE A 618 -53.68 -63.09 -20.91
C ILE A 618 -54.75 -62.89 -19.85
N LYS A 619 -55.51 -61.78 -19.87
CA LYS A 619 -56.63 -61.57 -18.96
C LYS A 619 -57.75 -62.56 -19.15
N ASP A 620 -58.11 -62.88 -20.40
CA ASP A 620 -59.17 -63.80 -20.74
C ASP A 620 -58.83 -65.21 -20.26
N VAL A 621 -57.62 -65.70 -20.50
CA VAL A 621 -57.08 -66.97 -19.98
C VAL A 621 -57.05 -67.02 -18.45
N SER A 622 -56.54 -65.91 -17.82
CA SER A 622 -56.44 -65.84 -16.37
C SER A 622 -57.83 -65.74 -15.66
N GLY A 623 -58.87 -65.32 -16.35
CA GLY A 623 -60.23 -65.21 -15.85
C GLY A 623 -61.03 -66.51 -15.92
N THR A 624 -60.49 -67.57 -16.52
CA THR A 624 -61.25 -68.90 -16.69
C THR A 624 -61.42 -69.56 -15.32
N ASN A 625 -62.67 -69.76 -14.89
CA ASN A 625 -62.98 -70.41 -13.63
C ASN A 625 -63.83 -71.69 -13.90
N LEU A 626 -63.17 -72.87 -13.89
CA LEU A 626 -63.79 -74.15 -14.09
C LEU A 626 -64.49 -74.72 -12.85
N SER A 627 -64.22 -74.08 -11.66
CA SER A 627 -64.83 -74.57 -10.42
C SER A 627 -66.32 -74.39 -10.37
N SER A 628 -66.89 -73.36 -10.98
CA SER A 628 -68.33 -73.11 -11.03
C SER A 628 -69.05 -74.11 -11.88
N ALA A 629 -68.50 -74.55 -13.02
CA ALA A 629 -68.94 -75.57 -13.86
C ALA A 629 -68.91 -76.98 -13.18
N ALA A 630 -67.79 -77.22 -12.44
CA ALA A 630 -67.70 -78.42 -11.61
C ALA A 630 -68.73 -78.48 -10.50
N GLU A 631 -69.02 -77.32 -9.86
CA GLU A 631 -70.12 -77.26 -8.87
C GLU A 631 -71.48 -77.46 -9.47
N SER A 632 -71.71 -76.88 -10.63
CA SER A 632 -73.00 -77.13 -11.37
C SER A 632 -73.18 -78.59 -11.76
N LEU A 633 -72.07 -79.29 -12.16
CA LEU A 633 -72.13 -80.72 -12.42
C LEU A 633 -72.40 -81.54 -11.14
N ASP A 634 -71.85 -81.20 -10.02
CA ASP A 634 -72.13 -81.90 -8.75
C ASP A 634 -73.51 -81.67 -8.26
N ILE A 635 -74.03 -80.41 -8.42
CA ILE A 635 -75.46 -80.18 -8.14
C ILE A 635 -76.39 -81.01 -9.02
N LEU A 636 -76.07 -81.15 -10.31
CA LEU A 636 -76.80 -81.99 -11.27
C LEU A 636 -76.70 -83.47 -10.92
N ALA A 637 -75.44 -83.90 -10.53
CA ALA A 637 -75.22 -85.27 -10.08
C ALA A 637 -76.03 -85.60 -8.84
N GLY A 638 -76.28 -84.68 -7.90
CA GLY A 638 -77.12 -84.88 -6.74
C GLY A 638 -78.59 -85.10 -7.08
N LYS A 639 -79.00 -84.60 -8.25
CA LYS A 639 -80.40 -84.78 -8.73
C LYS A 639 -80.66 -86.03 -9.60
N GLN A 640 -79.60 -86.79 -9.91
CA GLN A 640 -79.71 -88.01 -10.75
C GLN A 640 -80.16 -89.26 -9.97
N SER A 641 -81.06 -90.01 -10.55
CA SER A 641 -81.55 -91.35 -9.99
C SER A 641 -80.63 -92.50 -10.47
N SER A 642 -79.98 -92.40 -11.59
CA SER A 642 -79.03 -93.39 -12.10
C SER A 642 -77.64 -93.24 -11.42
N GLN A 643 -77.21 -94.25 -10.69
CA GLN A 643 -75.93 -94.26 -10.02
C GLN A 643 -74.75 -94.13 -11.01
N ASN A 644 -74.94 -94.66 -12.22
CA ASN A 644 -73.90 -94.53 -13.28
C ASN A 644 -73.71 -93.05 -13.76
N ILE A 645 -74.85 -92.40 -14.09
CA ILE A 645 -74.80 -90.98 -14.50
C ILE A 645 -74.24 -90.07 -13.36
N LYS A 646 -74.71 -90.34 -12.12
CA LYS A 646 -74.22 -89.66 -10.95
C LYS A 646 -72.66 -89.78 -10.78
N GLY A 647 -72.17 -91.03 -10.92
CA GLY A 647 -70.72 -91.28 -10.86
C GLY A 647 -69.94 -90.61 -12.00
N GLN A 648 -70.44 -90.60 -13.21
CA GLN A 648 -69.82 -89.93 -14.38
C GLN A 648 -69.77 -88.38 -14.17
N LEU A 649 -70.89 -87.74 -13.77
CA LEU A 649 -70.96 -86.36 -13.53
C LEU A 649 -70.00 -85.91 -12.39
N GLN A 650 -69.93 -86.69 -11.28
CA GLN A 650 -68.98 -86.44 -10.16
C GLN A 650 -67.56 -86.63 -10.61
N GLY A 651 -67.25 -87.65 -11.45
CA GLY A 651 -65.96 -87.87 -12.01
C GLY A 651 -65.51 -86.69 -12.89
N GLN A 652 -66.45 -86.23 -13.76
CA GLN A 652 -66.19 -85.12 -14.65
C GLN A 652 -66.08 -83.79 -13.89
N ALA A 653 -66.82 -83.59 -12.79
CA ALA A 653 -66.64 -82.46 -11.89
C ALA A 653 -65.29 -82.47 -11.20
N LYS A 654 -64.80 -83.64 -10.83
CA LYS A 654 -63.45 -83.82 -10.28
C LYS A 654 -62.39 -83.51 -11.34
N ASP A 655 -62.57 -84.07 -12.55
CA ASP A 655 -61.59 -83.76 -13.64
C ASP A 655 -61.49 -82.23 -13.93
N LEU A 656 -62.60 -81.51 -13.87
CA LEU A 656 -62.62 -80.07 -14.06
C LEU A 656 -61.83 -79.34 -12.90
N ARG A 657 -62.01 -79.86 -11.64
CA ARG A 657 -61.22 -79.32 -10.50
C ARG A 657 -59.77 -79.65 -10.60
N ASP A 658 -59.40 -80.83 -11.07
CA ASP A 658 -58.03 -81.22 -11.32
C ASP A 658 -57.38 -80.34 -12.39
N ILE A 659 -58.11 -80.06 -13.49
CA ILE A 659 -57.68 -79.11 -14.54
C ILE A 659 -57.60 -77.69 -13.96
N GLN A 660 -58.51 -77.22 -13.13
CA GLN A 660 -58.44 -75.91 -12.48
C GLN A 660 -57.22 -75.81 -11.56
N THR A 661 -56.90 -76.89 -10.84
CA THR A 661 -55.71 -76.95 -10.00
C THR A 661 -54.44 -76.85 -10.83
N GLU A 662 -54.42 -77.55 -11.96
CA GLU A 662 -53.28 -77.48 -12.93
C GLU A 662 -53.16 -76.08 -13.53
N ILE A 663 -54.21 -75.42 -13.92
CA ILE A 663 -54.21 -74.02 -14.36
C ILE A 663 -53.71 -73.14 -13.28
N THR A 664 -54.20 -73.27 -12.06
CA THR A 664 -53.84 -72.41 -10.97
C THR A 664 -52.34 -72.54 -10.50
N SER A 665 -51.85 -73.81 -10.48
CA SER A 665 -50.55 -74.12 -9.99
C SER A 665 -49.43 -73.99 -11.03
N ASN A 666 -49.71 -74.31 -12.30
CA ASN A 666 -48.70 -74.44 -13.34
C ASN A 666 -48.78 -73.36 -14.44
N ILE A 667 -49.99 -72.84 -14.74
CA ILE A 667 -50.16 -71.85 -15.82
C ILE A 667 -50.23 -70.44 -15.27
N MET A 668 -50.96 -70.17 -14.18
CA MET A 668 -51.17 -68.89 -13.61
C MET A 668 -49.86 -68.17 -13.25
N PRO A 669 -48.86 -68.83 -12.62
CA PRO A 669 -47.55 -68.19 -12.35
C PRO A 669 -46.85 -67.71 -13.63
N LEU A 670 -46.82 -68.53 -14.68
CA LEU A 670 -46.25 -68.20 -15.97
C LEU A 670 -47.05 -67.14 -16.72
N LEU A 671 -48.31 -67.05 -16.59
CA LEU A 671 -49.17 -65.98 -17.16
C LEU A 671 -48.89 -64.64 -16.45
N LEU A 672 -48.76 -64.65 -15.12
CA LEU A 672 -48.36 -63.45 -14.35
C LEU A 672 -46.96 -62.96 -14.75
N GLU A 673 -45.99 -63.86 -14.88
CA GLU A 673 -44.66 -63.56 -15.35
C GLU A 673 -44.65 -62.98 -16.78
N LEU A 674 -45.42 -63.61 -17.68
CA LEU A 674 -45.64 -63.17 -19.05
C LEU A 674 -46.23 -61.77 -19.09
N ASN A 675 -47.29 -61.51 -18.33
CA ASN A 675 -47.97 -60.23 -18.24
C ASN A 675 -46.95 -59.11 -17.75
N THR A 676 -46.17 -59.42 -16.74
CA THR A 676 -45.16 -58.50 -16.23
C THR A 676 -44.10 -58.20 -17.29
N THR A 677 -43.63 -59.26 -17.99
CA THR A 677 -42.62 -59.10 -19.05
C THR A 677 -43.13 -58.27 -20.23
N ILE A 678 -44.38 -58.55 -20.67
CA ILE A 678 -45.00 -57.81 -21.76
C ILE A 678 -45.31 -56.37 -21.38
N ARG A 679 -45.75 -56.06 -20.16
CA ARG A 679 -45.93 -54.70 -19.69
C ARG A 679 -44.59 -53.94 -19.66
N ASN A 680 -43.57 -54.58 -19.18
CA ASN A 680 -42.23 -54.01 -19.18
C ASN A 680 -41.74 -53.73 -20.61
N LEU A 681 -41.88 -54.70 -21.51
CA LEU A 681 -41.53 -54.53 -22.92
C LEU A 681 -42.38 -53.45 -23.61
N SER A 682 -43.66 -53.37 -23.33
CA SER A 682 -44.52 -52.32 -23.85
C SER A 682 -44.07 -50.91 -23.37
N THR A 683 -43.70 -50.80 -22.11
CA THR A 683 -43.13 -49.56 -21.57
C THR A 683 -41.79 -49.19 -22.24
N VAL A 684 -40.89 -50.14 -22.34
CA VAL A 684 -39.59 -49.93 -23.02
C VAL A 684 -39.80 -49.59 -24.49
N ALA A 685 -40.68 -50.32 -25.21
CA ALA A 685 -41.00 -50.05 -26.61
C ALA A 685 -41.51 -48.61 -26.85
N SER A 686 -42.32 -48.07 -25.95
CA SER A 686 -42.81 -46.68 -26.02
C SER A 686 -41.65 -45.66 -25.82
N GLN A 687 -40.67 -46.05 -25.06
CA GLN A 687 -39.48 -45.17 -24.78
C GLN A 687 -38.45 -45.21 -25.91
N ILE A 688 -38.36 -46.27 -26.70
CA ILE A 688 -37.39 -46.47 -27.77
C ILE A 688 -37.44 -45.31 -28.77
N THR A 689 -38.63 -44.99 -29.28
CA THR A 689 -38.80 -43.92 -30.27
C THR A 689 -38.35 -42.59 -29.75
N VAL A 690 -38.65 -42.26 -28.48
CA VAL A 690 -38.24 -41.02 -27.83
C VAL A 690 -36.72 -41.00 -27.62
N ALA A 691 -36.16 -42.13 -27.17
CA ALA A 691 -34.74 -42.25 -26.93
C ALA A 691 -33.91 -42.15 -28.23
N VAL A 692 -34.33 -42.84 -29.29
CA VAL A 692 -33.69 -42.77 -30.61
C VAL A 692 -33.75 -41.36 -31.19
N ASN A 693 -34.93 -40.70 -31.17
CA ASN A 693 -35.05 -39.31 -31.63
C ASN A 693 -34.13 -38.35 -30.83
N ASN A 694 -34.07 -38.53 -29.50
CA ASN A 694 -33.20 -37.77 -28.66
C ASN A 694 -31.72 -37.95 -29.04
N VAL A 695 -31.28 -39.20 -29.25
CA VAL A 695 -29.90 -39.49 -29.67
C VAL A 695 -29.61 -38.85 -31.02
N LEU A 696 -30.46 -39.10 -32.01
CA LEU A 696 -30.23 -38.57 -33.37
C LEU A 696 -30.18 -37.05 -33.40
N LYS A 697 -31.06 -36.36 -32.62
CA LYS A 697 -31.09 -34.92 -32.51
C LYS A 697 -29.84 -34.38 -31.79
N LYS A 698 -29.48 -34.97 -30.64
CA LYS A 698 -28.32 -34.48 -29.85
C LYS A 698 -27.00 -34.79 -30.54
N VAL A 699 -26.87 -35.98 -31.10
CA VAL A 699 -25.69 -36.38 -31.90
C VAL A 699 -25.58 -35.57 -33.19
N GLY A 700 -26.71 -35.29 -33.86
CA GLY A 700 -26.74 -34.41 -35.01
C GLY A 700 -26.20 -33.03 -34.68
N TYR A 701 -26.72 -32.39 -33.63
CA TYR A 701 -26.22 -31.09 -33.16
C TYR A 701 -24.74 -31.12 -32.77
N ALA A 702 -24.32 -32.12 -32.01
CA ALA A 702 -22.92 -32.26 -31.61
C ALA A 702 -21.99 -32.49 -32.84
N GLN A 703 -22.45 -33.26 -33.83
CA GLN A 703 -21.69 -33.49 -35.07
C GLN A 703 -21.61 -32.22 -35.94
N ASP A 704 -22.66 -31.41 -35.99
CA ASP A 704 -22.68 -30.13 -36.68
C ASP A 704 -21.70 -29.15 -36.03
N VAL A 705 -21.64 -29.09 -34.68
CA VAL A 705 -20.63 -28.30 -33.96
C VAL A 705 -19.22 -28.75 -34.28
N LEU A 706 -18.98 -30.07 -34.33
CA LEU A 706 -17.68 -30.63 -34.69
C LEU A 706 -17.30 -30.34 -36.16
N ASN A 707 -18.25 -30.35 -37.08
CA ASN A 707 -18.00 -30.17 -38.51
C ASN A 707 -17.80 -28.69 -38.91
N TYR A 708 -18.62 -27.77 -38.29
CA TYR A 708 -18.70 -26.38 -38.74
C TYR A 708 -18.15 -25.38 -37.73
N ASN A 709 -18.29 -25.66 -36.41
CA ASN A 709 -17.98 -24.69 -35.37
C ASN A 709 -16.67 -24.96 -34.62
N ILE A 710 -16.09 -26.16 -34.75
CA ILE A 710 -14.88 -26.54 -34.00
C ILE A 710 -13.72 -25.60 -34.28
N SER A 711 -13.50 -25.23 -35.53
CA SER A 711 -12.43 -24.29 -35.92
C SER A 711 -12.61 -22.92 -35.24
N GLN A 712 -13.85 -22.46 -35.18
CA GLN A 712 -14.13 -21.18 -34.50
C GLN A 712 -13.96 -21.29 -32.97
N ILE A 713 -14.35 -22.41 -32.35
CA ILE A 713 -14.13 -22.65 -30.92
C ILE A 713 -12.64 -22.70 -30.62
N VAL A 714 -11.88 -23.48 -31.41
CA VAL A 714 -10.41 -23.55 -31.27
C VAL A 714 -9.79 -22.17 -31.39
N LYS A 715 -10.17 -21.40 -32.41
CA LYS A 715 -9.64 -20.03 -32.61
C LYS A 715 -10.00 -19.09 -31.46
N THR A 716 -11.24 -19.14 -30.98
CA THR A 716 -11.70 -18.27 -29.87
C THR A 716 -10.99 -18.64 -28.57
N GLU A 717 -10.89 -19.91 -28.22
CA GLU A 717 -10.24 -20.38 -27.00
C GLU A 717 -8.71 -20.14 -27.05
N SER A 718 -8.07 -20.35 -28.21
CA SER A 718 -6.67 -20.05 -28.42
C SER A 718 -6.38 -18.56 -28.24
N LYS A 719 -7.22 -17.71 -28.84
CA LYS A 719 -7.10 -16.27 -28.70
C LYS A 719 -7.28 -15.83 -27.24
N ALA A 720 -8.36 -16.25 -26.59
CA ALA A 720 -8.63 -15.92 -25.21
C ALA A 720 -7.50 -16.37 -24.27
N PHE A 721 -6.92 -17.54 -24.51
CA PHE A 721 -5.78 -18.03 -23.74
C PHE A 721 -4.53 -17.16 -23.93
N ILE A 722 -4.20 -16.79 -25.17
CA ILE A 722 -3.03 -15.94 -25.47
C ILE A 722 -3.24 -14.54 -24.91
N ASP A 723 -4.41 -13.94 -25.12
CA ASP A 723 -4.75 -12.64 -24.56
C ASP A 723 -4.56 -12.64 -23.04
N CYS A 724 -4.98 -13.69 -22.34
CA CYS A 724 -4.75 -13.90 -20.92
C CYS A 724 -3.25 -13.91 -20.55
N GLN A 725 -2.40 -14.58 -21.30
CA GLN A 725 -0.96 -14.57 -21.04
C GLN A 725 -0.33 -13.19 -21.31
N LEU A 726 -0.84 -12.46 -22.30
CA LEU A 726 -0.38 -11.12 -22.63
C LEU A 726 -0.83 -10.06 -21.61
N GLU A 727 -1.98 -10.22 -20.99
CA GLU A 727 -2.42 -9.37 -19.87
C GLU A 727 -1.43 -9.36 -18.70
N ILE A 728 -0.73 -10.46 -18.45
CA ILE A 728 0.32 -10.53 -17.43
C ILE A 728 1.46 -9.56 -17.76
N PHE A 729 1.86 -9.51 -19.04
CA PHE A 729 2.88 -8.55 -19.50
C PHE A 729 2.36 -7.11 -19.43
N GLN A 730 1.14 -6.85 -19.85
CA GLN A 730 0.56 -5.51 -19.80
C GLN A 730 0.45 -5.02 -18.34
N ALA A 731 0.03 -5.87 -17.41
CA ALA A 731 0.02 -5.56 -16.00
C ALA A 731 1.42 -5.27 -15.45
N PHE A 732 2.44 -6.04 -15.89
CA PHE A 732 3.83 -5.77 -15.55
C PHE A 732 4.31 -4.44 -16.12
N VAL A 733 4.05 -4.16 -17.40
CA VAL A 733 4.44 -2.90 -18.04
C VAL A 733 3.83 -1.70 -17.32
N HIS A 734 2.56 -1.77 -17.01
CA HIS A 734 1.89 -0.71 -16.26
C HIS A 734 2.52 -0.52 -14.86
N TRP A 735 2.74 -1.61 -14.14
CA TRP A 735 3.44 -1.58 -12.85
C TRP A 735 4.88 -1.05 -12.98
N ALA A 736 5.64 -1.50 -13.98
CA ALA A 736 7.01 -1.07 -14.21
C ALA A 736 7.10 0.41 -14.58
N ASN A 737 6.23 0.86 -15.49
CA ASN A 737 6.13 2.26 -15.87
C ASN A 737 5.82 3.13 -14.65
N GLN A 738 4.76 2.80 -13.91
CA GLN A 738 4.40 3.53 -12.69
C GLN A 738 5.52 3.48 -11.64
N THR A 739 6.17 2.34 -11.48
CA THR A 739 7.25 2.19 -10.51
C THR A 739 8.46 3.03 -10.87
N ILE A 740 8.89 3.02 -12.12
CA ILE A 740 10.04 3.79 -12.59
C ILE A 740 9.75 5.30 -12.57
N THR A 741 8.56 5.71 -13.02
CA THR A 741 8.23 7.13 -13.17
C THR A 741 7.82 7.81 -11.87
N GLU A 742 7.27 7.05 -10.91
CA GLU A 742 6.68 7.64 -9.70
C GLU A 742 7.35 7.19 -8.39
N ARG A 743 8.08 6.06 -8.37
CA ARG A 743 8.56 5.44 -7.12
C ARG A 743 10.07 5.23 -7.05
N VAL A 744 10.72 4.98 -8.19
CA VAL A 744 12.16 4.76 -8.21
C VAL A 744 12.92 6.05 -7.98
N GLY A 745 13.79 6.03 -6.98
CA GLY A 745 14.66 7.16 -6.67
C GLY A 745 13.90 8.40 -6.22
N CYS A 746 12.81 8.25 -5.45
CA CYS A 746 12.13 9.40 -4.84
C CYS A 746 13.12 10.26 -4.06
N CYS A 747 13.28 11.53 -4.47
CA CYS A 747 14.40 12.38 -4.04
C CYS A 747 14.15 13.17 -2.75
N GLY A 748 13.06 12.88 -2.03
CA GLY A 748 12.79 13.45 -0.70
C GLY A 748 13.98 13.39 0.28
N PRO A 749 14.71 12.26 0.38
CA PRO A 749 15.89 12.19 1.24
C PRO A 749 16.99 13.20 0.89
N ALA A 750 17.16 13.55 -0.39
CA ALA A 750 18.12 14.56 -0.82
C ALA A 750 17.68 15.98 -0.40
N ALA A 751 16.40 16.32 -0.60
CA ALA A 751 15.84 17.60 -0.12
C ALA A 751 15.90 17.68 1.42
N ALA A 752 15.53 16.62 2.12
CA ALA A 752 15.59 16.55 3.57
C ALA A 752 17.03 16.72 4.10
N ALA A 753 18.04 16.24 3.37
CA ALA A 753 19.44 16.45 3.72
C ALA A 753 19.83 17.92 3.63
N ILE A 754 19.40 18.64 2.58
CA ILE A 754 19.61 20.07 2.40
C ILE A 754 18.90 20.86 3.51
N ASP A 755 17.64 20.53 3.80
CA ASP A 755 16.85 21.19 4.85
C ASP A 755 17.44 20.92 6.26
N ARG A 756 17.94 19.72 6.53
CA ARG A 756 18.64 19.42 7.79
C ARG A 756 19.96 20.19 7.91
N SER A 757 20.70 20.30 6.82
CA SER A 757 21.94 21.10 6.80
C SER A 757 21.64 22.57 7.05
N GLU A 758 20.61 23.11 6.44
CA GLU A 758 20.15 24.48 6.70
C GLU A 758 19.77 24.65 8.19
N LYS A 759 18.93 23.79 8.74
CA LYS A 759 18.53 23.84 10.15
C LYS A 759 19.72 23.75 11.09
N LEU A 760 20.66 22.83 10.82
CA LEU A 760 21.84 22.64 11.63
C LEU A 760 22.77 23.88 11.63
N LEU A 761 23.10 24.38 10.44
CA LEU A 761 24.04 25.48 10.28
C LEU A 761 23.37 26.82 10.59
N CYS A 762 22.19 27.08 10.08
CA CYS A 762 21.57 28.38 10.24
C CYS A 762 20.77 28.49 11.54
N LYS A 763 19.83 27.57 11.78
CA LYS A 763 18.94 27.68 12.94
C LYS A 763 19.61 27.33 14.27
N HIS A 764 20.59 26.41 14.28
CA HIS A 764 21.25 26.02 15.52
C HIS A 764 22.58 26.71 15.70
N LEU A 765 23.49 26.73 14.71
CA LEU A 765 24.82 27.29 14.86
C LEU A 765 24.82 28.83 14.78
N VAL A 766 24.32 29.38 13.65
CA VAL A 766 24.39 30.83 13.40
C VAL A 766 23.45 31.59 14.34
N GLU A 767 22.26 31.13 14.60
CA GLU A 767 21.34 31.77 15.54
C GLU A 767 21.87 31.75 16.98
N SER A 768 22.45 30.64 17.44
CA SER A 768 23.04 30.56 18.77
C SER A 768 24.22 31.55 18.91
N LEU A 769 25.06 31.67 17.87
CA LEU A 769 26.15 32.63 17.81
C LEU A 769 25.61 34.05 17.85
N ASN A 770 24.56 34.34 17.07
CA ASN A 770 23.92 35.65 17.02
C ASN A 770 23.25 36.00 18.35
N ALA A 771 22.61 35.06 19.00
CA ALA A 771 22.03 35.23 20.34
C ALA A 771 23.10 35.56 21.38
N PHE A 772 24.32 34.94 21.26
CA PHE A 772 25.41 35.17 22.18
C PHE A 772 25.95 36.62 22.07
N TRP A 773 26.32 37.08 20.87
CA TRP A 773 26.85 38.42 20.72
C TRP A 773 25.80 39.49 21.01
N LEU A 774 24.49 39.26 20.67
CA LEU A 774 23.42 40.20 21.01
C LEU A 774 23.25 40.29 22.53
N SER A 775 23.24 39.14 23.24
CA SER A 775 23.13 39.11 24.71
C SER A 775 24.31 39.85 25.39
N LEU A 776 25.51 39.65 24.86
CA LEU A 776 26.72 40.36 25.34
C LEU A 776 26.64 41.86 25.04
N GLY A 777 26.21 42.24 23.81
CA GLY A 777 26.00 43.64 23.41
C GLY A 777 24.91 44.32 24.25
N TRP A 778 23.82 43.60 24.56
CA TRP A 778 22.78 44.05 25.50
C TRP A 778 23.37 44.37 26.86
N CYS A 779 24.22 43.51 27.41
CA CYS A 779 24.89 43.75 28.67
C CYS A 779 25.77 44.99 28.58
N MET A 780 26.54 45.17 27.46
CA MET A 780 27.42 46.35 27.27
C MET A 780 26.63 47.63 27.20
N MET A 781 25.44 47.64 26.53
CA MET A 781 24.56 48.81 26.48
C MET A 781 24.11 49.22 27.88
N PHE A 782 23.71 48.29 28.73
CA PHE A 782 23.21 48.57 30.07
C PHE A 782 24.32 48.76 31.09
N LEU A 783 25.61 48.40 30.81
CA LEU A 783 26.71 48.72 31.68
C LEU A 783 26.95 50.22 31.79
N ILE A 784 26.74 51.00 30.72
CA ILE A 784 26.92 52.45 30.76
C ILE A 784 26.02 53.10 31.81
N PRO A 785 24.68 52.97 31.77
CA PRO A 785 23.82 53.53 32.80
C PRO A 785 24.07 52.87 34.16
N SER A 786 24.45 51.56 34.21
CA SER A 786 24.82 50.90 35.46
C SER A 786 25.97 51.60 36.15
N ILE A 787 27.05 51.94 35.44
CA ILE A 787 28.21 52.69 35.95
C ILE A 787 27.74 54.04 36.50
N ILE A 788 26.97 54.81 35.72
CA ILE A 788 26.51 56.15 36.12
C ILE A 788 25.67 56.11 37.40
N PHE A 789 24.71 55.23 37.45
CA PHE A 789 23.76 55.16 38.58
C PHE A 789 24.40 54.52 39.81
N SER A 790 25.28 53.49 39.62
CA SER A 790 26.04 52.88 40.73
C SER A 790 26.97 53.87 41.38
N VAL A 791 27.71 54.72 40.62
CA VAL A 791 28.54 55.79 41.16
C VAL A 791 27.70 56.79 41.93
N LYS A 792 26.54 57.23 41.38
CA LYS A 792 25.67 58.17 42.05
C LYS A 792 25.11 57.58 43.32
N LEU A 793 24.66 56.29 43.29
CA LEU A 793 24.06 55.61 44.44
C LEU A 793 25.10 55.29 45.53
N ALA A 794 26.32 54.87 45.14
CA ALA A 794 27.43 54.67 46.09
C ALA A 794 27.68 55.86 46.98
N LYS A 795 27.49 57.11 46.48
CA LYS A 795 27.62 58.32 47.27
C LYS A 795 26.65 58.37 48.48
N TYR A 796 25.47 57.74 48.34
CA TYR A 796 24.45 57.72 49.40
C TYR A 796 24.67 56.61 50.42
N TYR A 797 25.53 55.61 50.16
CA TYR A 797 25.78 54.48 51.05
C TYR A 797 27.17 54.53 51.69
N ARG A 798 28.17 55.06 50.99
CA ARG A 798 29.49 55.15 51.54
C ARG A 798 29.58 56.11 52.75
N ARG A 799 30.37 55.80 53.73
CA ARG A 799 30.68 56.72 54.85
C ARG A 799 31.45 57.92 54.29
N MET A 800 30.98 59.10 54.56
CA MET A 800 31.59 60.36 54.09
C MET A 800 32.64 60.83 55.07
N LYS A 801 33.71 61.56 54.56
CA LYS A 801 34.68 62.25 55.42
C LYS A 801 34.13 63.57 55.91
N TYR A 802 33.33 64.22 55.13
CA TYR A 802 32.74 65.52 55.45
C TYR A 802 31.26 65.58 55.20
N SER A 803 30.49 66.26 56.10
CA SER A 803 29.04 66.47 55.84
C SER A 803 28.83 68.01 55.79
N ASP A 804 28.31 68.52 54.68
CA ASP A 804 27.93 69.89 54.53
C ASP A 804 26.52 70.14 55.11
N VAL A 805 26.35 71.23 55.85
CA VAL A 805 25.07 71.61 56.39
C VAL A 805 24.10 72.08 55.30
N TYR A 806 22.83 71.95 55.53
CA TYR A 806 21.70 72.14 54.61
C TYR A 806 21.85 73.40 53.69
N GLU A 807 21.68 73.25 52.44
CA GLU A 807 21.36 74.27 51.46
C GLU A 807 19.88 74.63 51.57
N ASN A 808 19.52 75.63 52.36
CA ASN A 808 18.14 76.19 52.32
C ASN A 808 18.10 77.08 51.04
N ASN A 809 17.14 76.77 50.15
CA ASN A 809 16.83 77.64 49.03
C ASN A 809 16.08 78.90 49.47
N ASN A 810 16.50 79.62 50.47
CA ASN A 810 16.11 80.98 50.75
C ASN A 810 17.36 81.80 50.96
N PHE A 811 17.53 82.82 50.11
CA PHE A 811 18.46 83.85 50.19
C PHE A 811 18.46 84.47 51.60
N MET A 812 19.39 84.04 52.41
CA MET A 812 19.96 84.83 53.50
C MET A 812 21.41 84.36 53.67
N MET A 813 22.35 85.27 53.45
CA MET A 813 23.70 85.14 53.83
C MET A 813 23.77 84.75 55.32
N ASN A 814 24.30 83.57 55.59
CA ASN A 814 24.78 83.23 56.93
C ASN A 814 26.26 83.05 56.90
N PRO A 815 26.93 83.69 57.86
CA PRO A 815 28.39 83.72 57.87
C PRO A 815 28.94 82.35 58.33
N PHE A 816 29.95 81.93 57.65
CA PHE A 816 30.93 80.88 57.92
C PHE A 816 30.45 79.48 58.36
N PRO A 817 30.81 78.45 57.67
CA PRO A 817 30.55 77.06 58.11
C PRO A 817 31.44 76.76 59.31
N LYS A 818 30.81 76.41 60.47
CA LYS A 818 31.53 75.78 61.57
C LYS A 818 32.01 74.43 61.13
N VAL A 819 33.29 74.37 60.81
CA VAL A 819 34.00 73.09 60.66
C VAL A 819 34.12 72.48 62.03
N HIS A 820 33.34 71.45 62.35
CA HIS A 820 33.65 70.59 63.48
C HIS A 820 34.85 69.73 63.20
N LEU A 821 36.04 70.29 63.55
CA LEU A 821 37.27 69.48 63.67
C LEU A 821 37.15 68.69 64.97
N LYS A 822 37.36 67.38 64.90
CA LYS A 822 37.51 66.49 66.07
C LYS A 822 38.65 67.08 66.96
N PRO A 823 38.53 67.07 68.24
CA PRO A 823 39.48 67.66 69.18
C PRO A 823 40.82 66.93 69.29
N GLU A 824 41.14 65.95 68.58
CA GLU A 824 42.36 65.07 68.72
C GLU A 824 43.64 65.60 68.01
N LEU A 825 43.67 66.88 67.50
CA LEU A 825 44.80 67.39 66.81
C LEU A 825 45.28 68.73 67.38
N LEU A 826 44.94 69.03 68.59
CA LEU A 826 45.44 70.28 69.37
C LEU A 826 46.08 69.87 70.68
N GLU A 827 47.19 69.15 70.62
CA GLU A 827 48.18 69.08 71.70
C GLU A 827 49.53 68.70 71.12
N LYS A 828 50.30 69.75 70.78
CA LYS A 828 51.68 69.97 71.17
C LYS A 828 52.16 71.33 70.64
N PRO A 829 52.54 72.30 71.54
CA PRO A 829 53.26 73.53 71.13
C PRO A 829 54.68 73.15 70.64
N PRO A 830 55.22 73.93 69.74
CA PRO A 830 56.62 73.67 69.28
C PRO A 830 57.60 74.08 70.41
N PRO A 831 58.72 73.39 70.58
CA PRO A 831 59.71 73.73 71.55
C PRO A 831 60.33 75.05 71.21
N PRO A 832 60.86 75.84 72.24
CA PRO A 832 61.48 77.12 71.99
C PRO A 832 62.83 76.96 71.39
N TYR A 833 63.15 77.90 70.46
CA TYR A 833 64.56 78.05 69.94
C TYR A 833 65.47 78.43 71.07
N ALA A 834 66.53 77.70 71.34
CA ALA A 834 67.65 78.05 72.08
C ALA A 834 68.67 78.67 71.12
N ASN A 835 69.07 79.89 71.40
CA ASN A 835 70.18 80.61 70.78
C ASN A 835 71.52 79.92 71.06
N SER A 836 72.26 79.69 70.10
CA SER A 836 73.64 80.07 69.88
C SER A 836 74.18 79.49 68.53
#